data_dfabf5aca727fbb8a7c582ec90077894
#
_entry.id   dfabf5aca727fbb8a7c582ec90077894
#
_cell.length_a   1.000
_cell.length_b   1.000
_cell.length_c   1.000
_cell.angle_alpha   90.00
_cell.angle_beta   90.00
_cell.angle_gamma   90.00
#
_symmetry.space_group_name_H-M   'P 1'
#
loop_
_entity.id
_entity.type
_entity.pdbx_description
1 polymer ?
#
loop_
_entity_poly.entity_id
_entity_poly.type
_entity_poly.pdbx_seq_one_letter_code
_entity_poly.pdbx_strand_id
1 'polypeptide(L)'
;MFKTQEQYEEQLISLVKKELALYVRYAVRLREDGGIRHIYNTKIFKEELDNILGDEFAGMDRGAYEAERTKLTGEWRRFHSEAYRSLKSGIMLPFAFLLRKFMLTDFEQYCACLAFAPELNREFERMYCYLQDDYALKYPTLDLCVKMYHADLTVQGEQIRRVYERKELLSCVFQEKAPGLESGLSWRMKLRDTVIDYAFFFAGDLKGTRTDYFLRVPDGAKNGMYNVNPQAEAGIRQSLRPESGGDRKLIILTGARGSGRKTQIELVAGTEGYSVLYFDLCTFRDKSVQARRDSLRDVAARALLDHAYLCFCHWEFLQKDGIWNDILIEEILWSVFAVLPVVFAVTEADCSYDAPRRGYCRVEQYMLRLPTVRQRVRLWQDFLGGDSVLPGMELETLAVQFDFTPGMIREAVDTASRNVSGELTCRAGTEAMSMAPAEGKTGNEESADDETINMPPAENRQVDAKPENADSSLADRWKRELYEACRRQISHSLGERASRVNASYTWDDLVLEKEAKDLLRQAVGQVTSRYHVYEEWGFQTKVAYGRGVTMLFAGPPGTGKTMAAQVIATELDLDLYRVDLSGVLSKYIGETQKNLREIFDEAEKSRSILFFDEADALFGKRVNVTDSRDISANAQTAYLLQKMEDYDGVTILATNLMQNFDDAYKRRM
;
A
#
# COMPACT_ATOMS: atom_id res chain seq x y z
N MET A 1 19.40 -3.90 38.85
CA MET A 1 18.71 -4.53 37.73
C MET A 1 17.22 -4.44 38.00
N PHE A 2 16.46 -3.85 37.10
CA PHE A 2 15.00 -3.65 37.24
C PHE A 2 14.26 -4.96 37.04
N LYS A 3 13.18 -5.15 37.76
CA LYS A 3 12.29 -6.32 37.62
C LYS A 3 10.99 -5.97 36.89
N THR A 4 10.56 -4.69 36.97
CA THR A 4 9.33 -4.19 36.34
C THR A 4 9.57 -2.80 35.74
N GLN A 5 8.67 -2.37 34.86
CA GLN A 5 8.67 -1.04 34.29
C GLN A 5 8.42 0.03 35.37
N GLU A 6 7.53 -0.23 36.33
CA GLU A 6 7.22 0.69 37.43
C GLU A 6 8.48 1.02 38.25
N GLN A 7 9.31 0.03 38.56
CA GLN A 7 10.58 0.26 39.28
C GLN A 7 11.55 1.13 38.49
N TYR A 8 11.57 0.96 37.17
CA TYR A 8 12.39 1.77 36.28
C TYR A 8 11.90 3.23 36.28
N GLU A 9 10.59 3.45 36.14
CA GLU A 9 9.97 4.78 36.11
C GLU A 9 10.12 5.52 37.45
N GLU A 10 9.91 4.83 38.58
CA GLU A 10 10.11 5.39 39.92
C GLU A 10 11.55 5.85 40.12
N GLN A 11 12.52 5.04 39.70
CA GLN A 11 13.92 5.41 39.82
C GLN A 11 14.31 6.53 38.88
N LEU A 12 13.74 6.57 37.68
CA LEU A 12 13.88 7.67 36.72
C LEU A 12 13.37 8.99 37.32
N ILE A 13 12.15 8.99 37.86
CA ILE A 13 11.56 10.13 38.54
C ILE A 13 12.45 10.63 39.69
N SER A 14 12.97 9.72 40.51
CA SER A 14 13.86 10.05 41.62
C SER A 14 15.16 10.71 41.14
N LEU A 15 15.77 10.18 40.07
CA LEU A 15 17.00 10.76 39.48
C LEU A 15 16.74 12.14 38.88
N VAL A 16 15.64 12.33 38.17
CA VAL A 16 15.27 13.63 37.58
C VAL A 16 14.99 14.66 38.71
N LYS A 17 14.30 14.25 39.78
CA LYS A 17 14.10 15.13 40.95
C LYS A 17 15.41 15.57 41.58
N LYS A 18 16.36 14.65 41.80
CA LYS A 18 17.73 15.00 42.31
C LYS A 18 18.47 15.96 41.39
N GLU A 19 18.38 15.74 40.09
CA GLU A 19 19.01 16.58 39.06
C GLU A 19 18.49 18.01 39.10
N LEU A 20 17.18 18.17 39.12
CA LEU A 20 16.53 19.48 39.18
C LEU A 20 16.79 20.16 40.51
N ALA A 21 16.75 19.46 41.65
CA ALA A 21 17.07 20.00 42.97
C ALA A 21 18.49 20.50 43.02
N LEU A 22 19.47 19.76 42.49
CA LEU A 22 20.87 20.18 42.44
C LEU A 22 21.03 21.45 41.61
N TYR A 23 20.40 21.53 40.44
CA TYR A 23 20.51 22.69 39.58
C TYR A 23 19.78 23.92 40.17
N VAL A 24 18.64 23.74 40.83
CA VAL A 24 17.93 24.83 41.53
C VAL A 24 18.83 25.49 42.58
N ARG A 25 19.52 24.72 43.43
CA ARG A 25 20.46 25.21 44.44
C ARG A 25 21.57 26.05 43.79
N TYR A 26 22.10 25.60 42.69
CA TYR A 26 23.14 26.32 41.95
C TYR A 26 22.57 27.57 41.26
N ALA A 27 21.43 27.50 40.64
CA ALA A 27 20.80 28.62 39.92
C ALA A 27 20.33 29.73 40.86
N VAL A 28 19.88 29.41 42.08
CA VAL A 28 19.52 30.40 43.10
C VAL A 28 20.72 31.28 43.43
N ARG A 29 21.89 30.68 43.66
CA ARG A 29 23.11 31.43 43.94
C ARG A 29 23.58 32.30 42.77
N LEU A 30 23.52 31.79 41.55
CA LEU A 30 23.85 32.56 40.34
C LEU A 30 22.97 33.82 40.19
N ARG A 31 21.73 33.73 40.61
CA ARG A 31 20.78 34.85 40.59
C ARG A 31 21.07 35.87 41.70
N GLU A 32 21.48 35.41 42.87
CA GLU A 32 21.90 36.31 43.98
C GLU A 32 23.20 37.07 43.67
N ASP A 33 24.17 36.39 43.10
CA ASP A 33 25.48 36.98 42.74
C ASP A 33 25.41 37.95 41.52
N GLY A 34 24.43 37.73 40.60
CA GLY A 34 24.28 38.46 39.36
C GLY A 34 23.46 39.74 39.43
N GLY A 35 22.86 40.09 40.58
CA GLY A 35 22.12 41.35 40.78
C GLY A 35 20.85 41.55 39.94
N ILE A 36 20.34 40.48 39.30
CA ILE A 36 19.16 40.54 38.41
C ILE A 36 17.91 40.49 39.27
N ARG A 37 17.22 41.62 39.42
CA ARG A 37 15.90 41.71 40.03
C ARG A 37 14.85 41.19 39.03
N HIS A 38 14.26 40.02 39.30
CA HIS A 38 13.20 39.46 38.48
C HIS A 38 11.90 40.27 38.55
N ILE A 39 11.29 40.50 37.38
CA ILE A 39 10.04 41.28 37.21
C ILE A 39 8.79 40.46 37.57
N TYR A 40 8.90 39.13 37.71
CA TYR A 40 7.78 38.24 38.01
C TYR A 40 7.82 37.73 39.44
N ASN A 41 6.62 37.48 40.00
CA ASN A 41 6.31 37.18 41.40
C ASN A 41 6.95 35.87 41.87
N THR A 42 8.26 35.91 42.11
CA THR A 42 9.11 34.73 42.46
C THR A 42 8.74 34.07 43.81
N LYS A 43 7.93 34.74 44.66
CA LYS A 43 7.53 34.16 45.95
C LYS A 43 6.61 32.96 45.83
N ILE A 44 5.63 33.00 44.92
CA ILE A 44 4.66 31.92 44.74
C ILE A 44 5.35 30.64 44.22
N PHE A 45 6.29 30.80 43.31
CA PHE A 45 7.05 29.68 42.80
C PHE A 45 8.03 29.07 43.79
N LYS A 46 8.63 29.89 44.64
CA LYS A 46 9.58 29.40 45.66
C LYS A 46 8.86 28.53 46.69
N GLU A 47 7.71 28.96 47.18
CA GLU A 47 6.89 28.18 48.15
C GLU A 47 6.37 26.86 47.55
N GLU A 48 5.95 26.84 46.27
CA GLU A 48 5.59 25.62 45.53
C GLU A 48 6.78 24.69 45.34
N LEU A 49 7.95 25.22 45.04
CA LEU A 49 9.17 24.43 44.84
C LEU A 49 9.66 23.82 46.17
N ASP A 50 9.63 24.60 47.27
CA ASP A 50 9.98 24.13 48.61
C ASP A 50 9.04 23.00 49.04
N ASN A 51 7.77 23.07 48.68
CA ASN A 51 6.80 22.01 48.91
C ASN A 51 7.07 20.73 48.04
N ILE A 52 7.55 20.89 46.83
CA ILE A 52 7.84 19.77 45.91
C ILE A 52 9.18 19.11 46.24
N LEU A 53 10.17 19.89 46.64
CA LEU A 53 11.55 19.41 46.82
C LEU A 53 11.95 19.22 48.32
N GLY A 54 11.17 19.73 49.25
CA GLY A 54 11.18 19.23 50.63
C GLY A 54 12.22 19.82 51.56
N ASP A 55 12.99 20.93 51.23
CA ASP A 55 13.91 21.58 52.17
C ASP A 55 14.24 23.02 51.78
N GLU A 56 14.61 23.87 52.78
CA GLU A 56 15.19 25.21 52.56
C GLU A 56 16.48 25.15 51.75
N PHE A 57 16.47 25.76 50.54
CA PHE A 57 17.60 25.73 49.66
C PHE A 57 18.62 26.80 50.04
N ALA A 58 19.74 26.39 50.68
CA ALA A 58 20.94 27.18 50.72
C ALA A 58 21.64 27.21 49.35
N GLY A 59 22.00 28.39 48.84
CA GLY A 59 22.72 28.52 47.57
C GLY A 59 24.02 27.72 47.56
N MET A 60 24.35 27.08 46.45
CA MET A 60 25.50 26.20 46.28
C MET A 60 26.57 26.87 45.37
N ASP A 61 27.83 26.85 45.78
CA ASP A 61 28.91 27.36 44.96
C ASP A 61 29.26 26.40 43.81
N ARG A 62 30.00 26.89 42.81
CA ARG A 62 30.36 26.12 41.60
C ARG A 62 31.15 24.84 41.92
N GLY A 63 32.07 24.88 42.87
CA GLY A 63 32.90 23.72 43.21
C GLY A 63 32.09 22.62 43.87
N ALA A 64 31.18 22.96 44.79
CA ALA A 64 30.26 22.04 45.40
C ALA A 64 29.27 21.46 44.38
N TYR A 65 28.77 22.29 43.45
CA TYR A 65 27.94 21.85 42.34
C TYR A 65 28.63 20.82 41.45
N GLU A 66 29.86 21.07 41.01
CA GLU A 66 30.63 20.17 40.15
C GLU A 66 30.93 18.82 40.85
N ALA A 67 31.19 18.84 42.16
CA ALA A 67 31.39 17.62 42.95
C ALA A 67 30.14 16.80 43.08
N GLU A 68 28.98 17.38 43.41
CA GLU A 68 27.69 16.67 43.46
C GLU A 68 27.23 16.23 42.08
N ARG A 69 27.46 17.05 41.06
CA ARG A 69 27.17 16.68 39.67
C ARG A 69 27.92 15.46 39.21
N THR A 70 29.19 15.33 39.61
CA THR A 70 30.01 14.15 39.30
C THR A 70 29.46 12.88 39.93
N LYS A 71 28.98 12.94 41.16
CA LYS A 71 28.33 11.81 41.84
C LYS A 71 27.02 11.42 41.11
N LEU A 72 26.20 12.41 40.80
CA LEU A 72 24.92 12.18 40.11
C LEU A 72 25.12 11.63 38.69
N THR A 73 26.15 12.05 37.97
CA THR A 73 26.56 11.44 36.69
C THR A 73 26.88 9.94 36.85
N GLY A 74 27.52 9.58 37.96
CA GLY A 74 27.75 8.16 38.31
C GLY A 74 26.46 7.38 38.57
N GLU A 75 25.45 8.02 39.18
CA GLU A 75 24.13 7.42 39.37
C GLU A 75 23.41 7.21 38.03
N TRP A 76 23.43 8.19 37.12
CA TRP A 76 22.88 8.08 35.76
C TRP A 76 23.51 6.92 34.98
N ARG A 77 24.84 6.80 35.02
CA ARG A 77 25.53 5.69 34.33
C ARG A 77 25.15 4.33 34.91
N ARG A 78 24.98 4.21 36.23
CA ARG A 78 24.47 2.98 36.87
C ARG A 78 23.05 2.67 36.44
N PHE A 79 22.16 3.65 36.44
CA PHE A 79 20.78 3.53 36.02
C PHE A 79 20.67 2.99 34.59
N HIS A 80 21.36 3.61 33.63
CA HIS A 80 21.37 3.14 32.24
C HIS A 80 22.00 1.73 32.09
N SER A 81 23.06 1.44 32.86
CA SER A 81 23.69 0.11 32.85
C SER A 81 22.78 -0.98 33.41
N GLU A 82 21.99 -0.67 34.43
CA GLU A 82 21.01 -1.58 35.02
C GLU A 82 19.84 -1.81 34.07
N ALA A 83 19.32 -0.75 33.46
CA ALA A 83 18.28 -0.85 32.43
C ALA A 83 18.73 -1.74 31.28
N TYR A 84 19.97 -1.56 30.81
CA TYR A 84 20.53 -2.40 29.76
C TYR A 84 20.64 -3.87 30.14
N ARG A 85 21.11 -4.17 31.40
CA ARG A 85 21.18 -5.54 31.88
C ARG A 85 19.79 -6.18 31.98
N SER A 86 18.77 -5.40 32.39
CA SER A 86 17.38 -5.86 32.45
C SER A 86 16.86 -6.21 31.05
N LEU A 87 17.09 -5.36 30.06
CA LEU A 87 16.71 -5.63 28.67
C LEU A 87 17.38 -6.91 28.11
N LYS A 88 18.69 -7.12 28.43
CA LYS A 88 19.40 -8.36 28.03
C LYS A 88 18.86 -9.64 28.69
N SER A 89 18.29 -9.51 29.89
CA SER A 89 17.67 -10.65 30.59
C SER A 89 16.20 -10.88 30.20
N GLY A 90 15.71 -10.19 29.15
CA GLY A 90 14.37 -10.36 28.62
C GLY A 90 13.29 -9.54 29.35
N ILE A 91 13.68 -8.66 30.28
CA ILE A 91 12.74 -7.76 30.93
C ILE A 91 12.46 -6.59 29.99
N MET A 92 11.22 -6.40 29.61
CA MET A 92 10.83 -5.34 28.69
C MET A 92 10.73 -4.00 29.43
N LEU A 93 11.56 -3.05 29.02
CA LEU A 93 11.58 -1.66 29.46
C LEU A 93 11.47 -0.77 28.21
N PRO A 94 10.26 -0.41 27.76
CA PRO A 94 10.00 0.23 26.48
C PRO A 94 10.81 1.51 26.27
N PHE A 95 10.82 2.40 27.26
CA PHE A 95 11.57 3.65 27.14
C PHE A 95 13.10 3.43 27.08
N ALA A 96 13.64 2.55 27.90
CA ALA A 96 15.08 2.20 27.85
C ALA A 96 15.46 1.52 26.52
N PHE A 97 14.57 0.66 25.99
CA PHE A 97 14.74 0.04 24.67
C PHE A 97 14.79 1.08 23.57
N LEU A 98 13.88 2.05 23.60
CA LEU A 98 13.79 3.16 22.66
C LEU A 98 15.10 3.98 22.64
N LEU A 99 15.62 4.43 23.81
CA LEU A 99 16.85 5.20 23.91
C LEU A 99 18.01 4.51 23.21
N ARG A 100 18.04 3.18 23.31
CA ARG A 100 19.06 2.35 22.68
C ARG A 100 18.84 2.16 21.18
N LYS A 101 17.60 1.94 20.75
CA LYS A 101 17.28 1.77 19.33
C LYS A 101 17.67 2.97 18.49
N PHE A 102 17.48 4.19 19.04
CA PHE A 102 17.95 5.42 18.41
C PHE A 102 19.43 5.69 18.57
N MET A 103 20.18 4.80 19.25
CA MET A 103 21.63 4.95 19.52
C MET A 103 21.95 6.35 20.06
N LEU A 104 21.18 6.81 21.05
CA LEU A 104 21.38 8.11 21.68
C LEU A 104 22.65 8.12 22.52
N THR A 105 23.40 9.22 22.43
CA THR A 105 24.56 9.48 23.31
C THR A 105 24.11 9.70 24.75
N ASP A 106 25.04 9.64 25.71
CA ASP A 106 24.74 9.84 27.14
C ASP A 106 23.99 11.16 27.39
N PHE A 107 24.40 12.25 26.73
CA PHE A 107 23.70 13.53 26.82
C PHE A 107 22.30 13.50 26.20
N GLU A 108 22.15 12.88 25.04
CA GLU A 108 20.84 12.77 24.36
C GLU A 108 19.87 11.88 25.16
N GLN A 109 20.38 10.79 25.78
CA GLN A 109 19.58 9.98 26.70
C GLN A 109 19.14 10.79 27.93
N TYR A 110 20.06 11.60 28.46
CA TYR A 110 19.73 12.52 29.56
C TYR A 110 18.63 13.49 29.15
N CYS A 111 18.73 14.17 27.99
CA CYS A 111 17.67 15.04 27.48
C CYS A 111 16.34 14.30 27.32
N ALA A 112 16.36 13.08 26.81
CA ALA A 112 15.16 12.28 26.64
C ALA A 112 14.50 11.89 28.00
N CYS A 113 15.32 11.57 28.99
CA CYS A 113 14.82 11.30 30.35
C CYS A 113 14.19 12.55 30.99
N LEU A 114 14.79 13.72 30.82
CA LEU A 114 14.21 14.99 31.29
C LEU A 114 12.92 15.32 30.57
N ALA A 115 12.85 15.05 29.25
CA ALA A 115 11.66 15.28 28.43
C ALA A 115 10.53 14.30 28.72
N PHE A 116 10.83 13.08 29.21
CA PHE A 116 9.84 12.07 29.56
C PHE A 116 9.24 12.28 30.97
N ALA A 117 9.98 12.94 31.87
CA ALA A 117 9.54 13.16 33.24
C ALA A 117 8.17 13.86 33.36
N PRO A 118 7.83 14.92 32.58
CA PRO A 118 6.50 15.55 32.63
C PRO A 118 5.35 14.61 32.25
N GLU A 119 5.61 13.62 31.41
CA GLU A 119 4.61 12.63 31.00
C GLU A 119 4.30 11.63 32.14
N LEU A 120 5.27 11.42 33.04
CA LEU A 120 5.11 10.56 34.23
C LEU A 120 4.54 11.33 35.42
N ASN A 121 4.93 12.60 35.60
CA ASN A 121 4.44 13.42 36.73
C ASN A 121 4.42 14.91 36.35
N ARG A 122 3.23 15.55 36.43
CA ARG A 122 3.01 16.97 36.09
C ARG A 122 3.77 17.98 36.99
N GLU A 123 4.27 17.58 38.13
CA GLU A 123 5.10 18.43 38.97
C GLU A 123 6.31 18.96 38.20
N PHE A 124 6.87 18.15 37.30
CA PHE A 124 8.01 18.54 36.48
C PHE A 124 7.71 19.70 35.51
N GLU A 125 6.48 19.81 35.01
CA GLU A 125 6.09 20.99 34.19
C GLU A 125 6.33 22.31 34.95
N ARG A 126 5.91 22.36 36.23
CA ARG A 126 6.06 23.54 37.07
C ARG A 126 7.54 23.85 37.34
N MET A 127 8.33 22.81 37.60
CA MET A 127 9.77 22.97 37.85
C MET A 127 10.49 23.54 36.62
N TYR A 128 10.15 23.07 35.41
CA TYR A 128 10.72 23.62 34.18
C TYR A 128 10.29 25.04 33.90
N CYS A 129 9.02 25.41 34.14
CA CYS A 129 8.54 26.78 34.05
C CYS A 129 9.34 27.72 34.97
N TYR A 130 9.58 27.27 36.22
CA TYR A 130 10.39 28.06 37.18
C TYR A 130 11.84 28.23 36.76
N LEU A 131 12.52 27.14 36.34
CA LEU A 131 13.94 27.19 35.97
C LEU A 131 14.19 28.02 34.73
N GLN A 132 13.24 28.10 33.82
CA GLN A 132 13.30 28.81 32.54
C GLN A 132 12.64 30.19 32.62
N ASP A 133 12.06 30.56 33.79
CA ASP A 133 11.36 31.81 34.02
C ASP A 133 10.25 32.14 32.98
N ASP A 134 9.59 31.08 32.48
CA ASP A 134 8.53 31.17 31.47
C ASP A 134 7.45 30.09 31.69
N TYR A 135 6.21 30.55 31.90
CA TYR A 135 5.04 29.65 32.07
C TYR A 135 4.68 28.82 30.86
N ALA A 136 5.13 29.22 29.66
CA ALA A 136 4.89 28.48 28.44
C ALA A 136 5.88 27.33 28.21
N LEU A 137 6.99 27.31 28.98
CA LEU A 137 8.07 26.35 28.84
C LEU A 137 7.91 25.17 29.81
N LYS A 138 6.89 24.33 29.57
CA LYS A 138 6.57 23.14 30.36
C LYS A 138 7.53 21.97 30.19
N TYR A 139 8.39 22.04 29.18
CA TYR A 139 9.44 21.06 28.86
C TYR A 139 10.79 21.73 28.88
N PRO A 140 11.88 21.00 29.14
CA PRO A 140 13.20 21.60 29.14
C PRO A 140 13.58 22.08 27.73
N THR A 141 14.26 23.20 27.63
CA THR A 141 14.91 23.63 26.39
C THR A 141 16.31 23.01 26.30
N LEU A 142 16.88 23.01 25.08
CA LEU A 142 18.25 22.56 24.88
C LEU A 142 19.23 23.37 25.75
N ASP A 143 19.01 24.68 25.87
CA ASP A 143 19.79 25.56 26.74
C ASP A 143 19.82 25.09 28.20
N LEU A 144 18.62 24.79 28.76
CA LEU A 144 18.52 24.25 30.12
C LEU A 144 19.22 22.91 30.26
N CYS A 145 19.00 21.98 29.34
CA CYS A 145 19.64 20.67 29.39
C CYS A 145 21.16 20.75 29.37
N VAL A 146 21.73 21.62 28.51
CA VAL A 146 23.17 21.81 28.41
C VAL A 146 23.75 22.44 29.66
N LYS A 147 23.12 23.47 30.23
CA LYS A 147 23.52 24.12 31.45
C LYS A 147 23.48 23.19 32.67
N MET A 148 22.48 22.36 32.75
CA MET A 148 22.36 21.35 33.82
C MET A 148 23.41 20.25 33.67
N TYR A 149 23.74 19.85 32.45
CA TYR A 149 24.68 18.74 32.19
C TYR A 149 26.16 19.19 32.31
N HIS A 150 26.49 20.41 31.89
CA HIS A 150 27.86 20.97 31.91
C HIS A 150 27.91 22.33 32.56
N ALA A 151 28.78 22.49 33.56
CA ALA A 151 29.03 23.78 34.20
C ALA A 151 29.99 24.70 33.37
N ASP A 152 30.82 24.11 32.50
CA ASP A 152 31.81 24.80 31.69
C ASP A 152 31.23 25.28 30.35
N LEU A 153 31.32 26.58 30.06
CA LEU A 153 30.78 27.21 28.83
C LEU A 153 31.44 26.67 27.55
N THR A 154 32.74 26.30 27.61
CA THR A 154 33.44 25.76 26.44
C THR A 154 32.88 24.40 26.05
N VAL A 155 32.67 23.54 27.05
CA VAL A 155 32.11 22.21 26.87
C VAL A 155 30.64 22.30 26.43
N GLN A 156 29.88 23.28 26.95
CA GLN A 156 28.50 23.56 26.52
C GLN A 156 28.42 23.85 25.02
N GLY A 157 29.30 24.70 24.50
CA GLY A 157 29.34 25.05 23.07
C GLY A 157 29.64 23.85 22.17
N GLU A 158 30.56 22.98 22.59
CA GLU A 158 30.86 21.73 21.86
C GLU A 158 29.68 20.76 21.87
N GLN A 159 29.01 20.62 23.01
CA GLN A 159 27.84 19.73 23.14
C GLN A 159 26.69 20.21 22.26
N ILE A 160 26.42 21.51 22.20
CA ILE A 160 25.41 22.10 21.31
C ILE A 160 25.74 21.77 19.87
N ARG A 161 26.99 21.90 19.42
CA ARG A 161 27.42 21.58 18.07
C ARG A 161 27.12 20.10 17.74
N ARG A 162 27.46 19.15 18.61
CA ARG A 162 27.20 17.73 18.47
C ARG A 162 25.70 17.41 18.33
N VAL A 163 24.83 18.11 19.10
CA VAL A 163 23.38 17.98 18.97
C VAL A 163 22.89 18.42 17.59
N TYR A 164 23.45 19.54 17.08
CA TYR A 164 23.08 20.01 15.73
C TYR A 164 23.57 19.11 14.61
N GLU A 165 24.71 18.47 14.73
CA GLU A 165 25.21 17.48 13.78
C GLU A 165 24.26 16.28 13.66
N ARG A 166 23.55 15.95 14.74
CA ARG A 166 22.57 14.85 14.81
C ARG A 166 21.11 15.30 14.78
N LYS A 167 20.87 16.57 14.39
CA LYS A 167 19.53 17.17 14.46
C LYS A 167 18.45 16.33 13.74
N GLU A 168 18.74 15.76 12.60
CA GLU A 168 17.77 14.99 11.84
C GLU A 168 17.33 13.71 12.59
N LEU A 169 18.29 13.00 13.18
CA LEU A 169 17.99 11.84 14.02
C LEU A 169 17.18 12.26 15.25
N LEU A 170 17.62 13.32 15.93
CA LEU A 170 16.96 13.81 17.14
C LEU A 170 15.55 14.35 16.85
N SER A 171 15.29 14.86 15.65
CA SER A 171 13.95 15.24 15.21
C SER A 171 12.98 14.06 15.02
N CYS A 172 13.48 12.82 15.00
CA CYS A 172 12.65 11.61 15.07
C CYS A 172 12.27 11.24 16.51
N VAL A 173 13.00 11.77 17.50
CA VAL A 173 12.74 11.54 18.94
C VAL A 173 12.00 12.72 19.57
N PHE A 174 12.45 13.95 19.26
CA PHE A 174 11.88 15.18 19.79
C PHE A 174 11.07 15.92 18.73
N GLN A 175 10.06 16.66 19.16
CA GLN A 175 9.31 17.55 18.28
C GLN A 175 10.23 18.61 17.68
N GLU A 176 10.07 18.90 16.41
CA GLU A 176 10.89 19.91 15.75
C GLU A 176 10.50 21.32 16.25
N LYS A 177 11.47 22.20 16.27
CA LYS A 177 11.26 23.61 16.55
C LYS A 177 10.35 24.24 15.51
N ALA A 178 9.37 25.04 15.96
CA ALA A 178 8.54 25.84 15.07
C ALA A 178 9.39 26.80 14.22
N PRO A 179 9.17 26.90 12.90
CA PRO A 179 9.98 27.75 12.03
C PRO A 179 9.80 29.23 12.39
N GLY A 180 10.89 29.94 12.57
CA GLY A 180 10.94 31.39 12.40
C GLY A 180 11.11 32.29 13.61
N LEU A 181 11.01 31.83 14.86
CA LEU A 181 10.91 32.79 15.99
C LEU A 181 11.98 32.74 17.08
N GLU A 182 12.91 31.77 17.11
CA GLU A 182 13.80 31.62 18.26
C GLU A 182 15.20 31.12 17.89
N SER A 183 16.19 31.37 18.79
CA SER A 183 17.52 30.80 18.65
C SER A 183 17.51 29.28 18.74
N GLY A 184 18.52 28.59 18.23
CA GLY A 184 18.61 27.15 18.32
C GLY A 184 18.61 26.59 19.74
N LEU A 185 19.06 27.38 20.71
CA LEU A 185 19.08 27.05 22.13
C LEU A 185 17.66 26.96 22.73
N SER A 186 16.69 27.66 22.15
CA SER A 186 15.28 27.59 22.54
C SER A 186 14.54 26.34 22.04
N TRP A 187 15.24 25.37 21.43
CA TRP A 187 14.63 24.13 21.02
C TRP A 187 14.06 23.40 22.25
N ARG A 188 12.72 23.25 22.29
CA ARG A 188 12.02 22.55 23.35
C ARG A 188 12.26 21.07 23.18
N MET A 189 12.88 20.43 24.16
CA MET A 189 13.11 18.99 24.19
C MET A 189 11.83 18.29 24.65
N LYS A 190 10.80 18.31 23.78
CA LYS A 190 9.56 17.57 23.98
C LYS A 190 9.58 16.33 23.10
N LEU A 191 9.31 15.17 23.68
CA LEU A 191 9.22 13.93 22.93
C LEU A 191 8.08 13.97 21.91
N ARG A 192 8.23 13.27 20.80
CA ARG A 192 7.15 13.08 19.83
C ARG A 192 6.10 12.14 20.40
N ASP A 193 4.85 12.34 20.00
CA ASP A 193 3.74 11.52 20.48
C ASP A 193 3.95 10.03 20.15
N THR A 194 4.49 9.71 18.97
CA THR A 194 4.85 8.33 18.58
C THR A 194 5.86 7.70 19.53
N VAL A 195 6.80 8.48 20.05
CA VAL A 195 7.81 8.03 21.02
C VAL A 195 7.19 7.82 22.40
N ILE A 196 6.30 8.72 22.82
CA ILE A 196 5.57 8.66 24.08
C ILE A 196 4.65 7.43 24.07
N ASP A 197 3.87 7.26 23.01
CA ASP A 197 2.96 6.12 22.84
C ASP A 197 3.74 4.79 22.93
N TYR A 198 4.89 4.71 22.28
CA TYR A 198 5.73 3.51 22.37
C TYR A 198 6.29 3.26 23.75
N ALA A 199 6.66 4.33 24.48
CA ALA A 199 7.18 4.23 25.83
C ALA A 199 6.14 3.69 26.83
N PHE A 200 4.84 4.01 26.64
CA PHE A 200 3.77 3.56 27.54
C PHE A 200 3.11 2.25 27.09
N PHE A 201 2.85 2.07 25.78
CA PHE A 201 1.97 1.00 25.31
C PHE A 201 2.69 -0.15 24.61
N PHE A 202 3.97 -0.05 24.36
CA PHE A 202 4.77 -1.04 23.64
C PHE A 202 4.04 -1.66 22.42
N ALA A 203 4.66 -1.82 21.31
CA ALA A 203 4.25 -2.24 19.95
C ALA A 203 2.96 -3.07 19.70
N GLY A 204 2.20 -3.49 20.74
CA GLY A 204 1.10 -4.45 20.59
C GLY A 204 -0.28 -3.85 20.35
N ASP A 205 -0.62 -2.72 20.95
CA ASP A 205 -2.02 -2.29 21.09
C ASP A 205 -2.44 -1.03 20.32
N LEU A 206 -1.53 -0.39 19.60
CA LEU A 206 -1.86 0.78 18.78
C LEU A 206 -2.56 0.41 17.44
N LYS A 207 -3.47 -0.55 17.49
CA LYS A 207 -4.36 -0.86 16.39
C LYS A 207 -5.39 0.27 16.25
N GLY A 208 -5.16 1.20 15.32
CA GLY A 208 -6.28 1.91 14.77
C GLY A 208 -6.39 3.42 14.88
N THR A 209 -5.34 4.18 15.18
CA THR A 209 -5.47 5.64 15.29
C THR A 209 -4.86 6.47 14.18
N ARG A 210 -4.09 5.91 13.24
CA ARG A 210 -3.55 6.65 12.10
C ARG A 210 -3.87 5.97 10.78
N THR A 211 -4.47 6.71 9.87
CA THR A 211 -4.86 6.26 8.52
C THR A 211 -3.70 6.28 7.51
N ASP A 212 -2.58 6.92 7.86
CA ASP A 212 -1.51 7.22 6.92
C ASP A 212 -0.56 6.03 6.69
N TYR A 213 -0.49 5.07 7.63
CA TYR A 213 0.38 3.90 7.52
C TYR A 213 -0.21 2.66 8.19
N PHE A 214 0.23 1.48 7.73
CA PHE A 214 -0.13 0.21 8.34
C PHE A 214 1.08 -0.73 8.43
N LEU A 215 1.18 -1.44 9.55
CA LEU A 215 2.22 -2.43 9.81
C LEU A 215 1.73 -3.80 9.36
N ARG A 216 2.57 -4.53 8.66
CA ARG A 216 2.34 -5.91 8.28
C ARG A 216 3.45 -6.81 8.79
N VAL A 217 3.10 -7.75 9.64
CA VAL A 217 3.98 -8.84 10.05
C VAL A 217 3.89 -9.91 8.96
N PRO A 218 5.00 -10.32 8.35
CA PRO A 218 4.97 -11.36 7.34
C PRO A 218 4.50 -12.69 7.91
N ASP A 219 3.47 -13.27 7.29
CA ASP A 219 3.00 -14.61 7.67
C ASP A 219 4.00 -15.66 7.20
N GLY A 220 4.53 -16.46 8.10
CA GLY A 220 5.42 -17.59 7.79
C GLY A 220 4.79 -18.61 6.83
N ALA A 221 3.46 -18.65 6.73
CA ALA A 221 2.72 -19.51 5.81
C ALA A 221 2.92 -19.16 4.32
N LYS A 222 3.40 -17.95 4.00
CA LYS A 222 3.68 -17.56 2.60
C LYS A 222 4.97 -18.13 2.02
N ASN A 223 5.81 -18.79 2.84
CA ASN A 223 7.05 -19.40 2.39
C ASN A 223 6.88 -20.59 1.42
N GLY A 224 5.66 -21.06 1.19
CA GLY A 224 5.34 -22.13 0.23
C GLY A 224 4.69 -21.65 -1.08
N MET A 225 4.34 -20.34 -1.21
CA MET A 225 3.70 -19.85 -2.42
C MET A 225 4.69 -19.71 -3.58
N TYR A 226 4.23 -20.01 -4.78
CA TYR A 226 5.02 -19.90 -6.00
C TYR A 226 5.44 -18.45 -6.25
N ASN A 227 6.76 -18.21 -6.32
CA ASN A 227 7.31 -16.90 -6.65
C ASN A 227 7.50 -16.75 -8.16
N VAL A 228 6.78 -15.82 -8.76
CA VAL A 228 6.86 -15.51 -10.19
C VAL A 228 8.19 -14.84 -10.56
N ASN A 229 8.77 -14.06 -9.67
CA ASN A 229 9.94 -13.24 -9.90
C ASN A 229 11.11 -13.58 -8.94
N PRO A 230 11.66 -14.80 -8.96
CA PRO A 230 12.72 -15.22 -8.02
C PRO A 230 14.02 -14.43 -8.19
N GLN A 231 14.27 -13.89 -9.40
CA GLN A 231 15.45 -13.06 -9.65
C GLN A 231 15.36 -11.71 -8.92
N ALA A 232 14.17 -11.11 -8.86
CA ALA A 232 13.96 -9.88 -8.11
C ALA A 232 14.16 -10.13 -6.60
N GLU A 233 13.62 -11.23 -6.07
CA GLU A 233 13.83 -11.61 -4.68
C GLU A 233 15.32 -11.80 -4.36
N ALA A 234 16.04 -12.53 -5.19
CA ALA A 234 17.48 -12.77 -5.01
C ALA A 234 18.27 -11.45 -5.07
N GLY A 235 17.94 -10.56 -6.01
CA GLY A 235 18.52 -9.23 -6.12
C GLY A 235 18.30 -8.39 -4.87
N ILE A 236 17.06 -8.32 -4.38
CA ILE A 236 16.71 -7.58 -3.15
C ILE A 236 17.49 -8.14 -1.95
N ARG A 237 17.57 -9.47 -1.79
CA ARG A 237 18.36 -10.11 -0.72
C ARG A 237 19.85 -9.75 -0.81
N GLN A 238 20.38 -9.68 -2.03
CA GLN A 238 21.78 -9.27 -2.23
C GLN A 238 21.97 -7.81 -1.82
N SER A 239 21.03 -6.94 -2.18
CA SER A 239 21.05 -5.51 -1.83
C SER A 239 20.98 -5.25 -0.32
N LEU A 240 20.31 -6.12 0.43
CA LEU A 240 20.19 -5.98 1.89
C LEU A 240 21.45 -6.42 2.66
N ARG A 241 22.39 -7.13 2.02
CA ARG A 241 23.63 -7.51 2.68
C ARG A 241 24.43 -6.27 3.06
N PRO A 242 24.96 -6.21 4.29
CA PRO A 242 25.77 -5.09 4.73
C PRO A 242 27.07 -5.04 3.89
N GLU A 243 27.23 -3.96 3.14
CA GLU A 243 28.48 -3.64 2.47
C GLU A 243 29.37 -2.81 3.42
N SER A 244 30.68 -2.87 3.21
CA SER A 244 31.70 -2.26 4.10
C SER A 244 31.73 -0.72 4.01
N GLY A 245 30.56 -0.04 4.04
CA GLY A 245 30.50 1.42 3.88
C GLY A 245 29.26 2.09 4.50
N GLY A 246 28.29 1.32 4.98
CA GLY A 246 27.09 1.91 5.59
C GLY A 246 26.22 2.70 4.61
N ASP A 247 26.21 2.35 3.32
CA ASP A 247 25.49 3.07 2.28
C ASP A 247 23.98 3.01 2.50
N ARG A 248 23.35 4.17 2.42
CA ARG A 248 21.88 4.32 2.42
C ARG A 248 21.33 3.79 1.09
N LYS A 249 20.26 2.99 1.14
CA LYS A 249 19.70 2.34 -0.05
C LYS A 249 18.21 2.63 -0.19
N LEU A 250 17.81 3.06 -1.38
CA LEU A 250 16.43 3.14 -1.82
C LEU A 250 16.18 2.01 -2.83
N ILE A 251 15.30 1.08 -2.49
CA ILE A 251 14.96 -0.06 -3.35
C ILE A 251 13.56 0.15 -3.91
N ILE A 252 13.44 0.34 -5.22
CA ILE A 252 12.18 0.62 -5.91
C ILE A 252 11.72 -0.64 -6.64
N LEU A 253 10.50 -1.09 -6.36
CA LEU A 253 9.85 -2.18 -7.10
C LEU A 253 8.79 -1.61 -8.02
N THR A 254 8.97 -1.85 -9.31
CA THR A 254 8.04 -1.44 -10.37
C THR A 254 7.26 -2.65 -10.89
N GLY A 255 6.06 -2.44 -11.39
CA GLY A 255 5.27 -3.50 -12.02
C GLY A 255 3.77 -3.21 -11.95
N ALA A 256 3.00 -3.92 -12.76
CA ALA A 256 1.56 -3.77 -12.84
C ALA A 256 0.87 -4.02 -11.48
N ARG A 257 -0.32 -3.48 -11.31
CA ARG A 257 -1.16 -3.72 -10.13
C ARG A 257 -1.35 -5.22 -9.92
N GLY A 258 -1.11 -5.69 -8.70
CA GLY A 258 -1.23 -7.12 -8.38
C GLY A 258 -0.02 -7.99 -8.77
N SER A 259 1.06 -7.43 -9.33
CA SER A 259 2.28 -8.18 -9.70
C SER A 259 3.05 -8.78 -8.52
N GLY A 260 2.67 -8.45 -7.27
CA GLY A 260 3.29 -8.99 -6.07
C GLY A 260 4.43 -8.12 -5.50
N ARG A 261 4.52 -6.82 -5.86
CA ARG A 261 5.54 -5.89 -5.34
C ARG A 261 5.65 -5.92 -3.81
N LYS A 262 4.52 -5.80 -3.11
CA LYS A 262 4.48 -5.88 -1.64
C LYS A 262 4.85 -7.28 -1.14
N THR A 263 4.39 -8.32 -1.82
CA THR A 263 4.69 -9.71 -1.47
C THR A 263 6.20 -10.02 -1.57
N GLN A 264 6.90 -9.48 -2.57
CA GLN A 264 8.36 -9.64 -2.68
C GLN A 264 9.08 -9.02 -1.47
N ILE A 265 8.67 -7.82 -1.05
CA ILE A 265 9.24 -7.14 0.12
C ILE A 265 8.93 -7.97 1.38
N GLU A 266 7.69 -8.44 1.55
CA GLU A 266 7.27 -9.26 2.70
C GLU A 266 8.03 -10.59 2.79
N LEU A 267 8.25 -11.27 1.66
CA LEU A 267 9.02 -12.52 1.61
C LEU A 267 10.47 -12.30 2.09
N VAL A 268 11.10 -11.23 1.60
CA VAL A 268 12.48 -10.91 2.00
C VAL A 268 12.50 -10.45 3.46
N ALA A 269 11.61 -9.57 3.88
CA ALA A 269 11.53 -9.08 5.25
C ALA A 269 11.30 -10.24 6.25
N GLY A 270 10.38 -11.15 5.94
CA GLY A 270 10.08 -12.31 6.79
C GLY A 270 11.27 -13.22 7.03
N THR A 271 12.14 -13.42 6.02
CA THR A 271 13.36 -14.24 6.18
C THR A 271 14.43 -13.56 7.01
N GLU A 272 14.48 -12.23 7.02
CA GLU A 272 15.38 -11.41 7.83
C GLU A 272 14.83 -11.13 9.25
N GLY A 273 13.58 -11.55 9.54
CA GLY A 273 12.91 -11.30 10.81
C GLY A 273 12.39 -9.87 10.97
N TYR A 274 12.20 -9.15 9.85
CA TYR A 274 11.65 -7.80 9.83
C TYR A 274 10.15 -7.82 9.49
N SER A 275 9.42 -6.86 10.06
CA SER A 275 8.08 -6.48 9.59
C SER A 275 8.20 -5.49 8.43
N VAL A 276 7.08 -5.14 7.80
CA VAL A 276 7.03 -4.09 6.76
C VAL A 276 5.99 -3.05 7.15
N LEU A 277 6.42 -1.79 7.20
CA LEU A 277 5.56 -0.64 7.44
C LEU A 277 5.28 0.08 6.13
N TYR A 278 4.04 0.08 5.70
CA TYR A 278 3.61 0.73 4.47
C TYR A 278 3.10 2.13 4.75
N PHE A 279 3.59 3.11 4.00
CA PHE A 279 3.17 4.51 4.06
C PHE A 279 2.67 4.97 2.69
N ASP A 280 1.48 5.57 2.65
CA ASP A 280 0.88 6.06 1.41
C ASP A 280 1.25 7.52 1.15
N LEU A 281 2.02 7.78 0.07
CA LEU A 281 2.43 9.12 -0.32
C LEU A 281 1.26 10.01 -0.80
N CYS A 282 0.14 9.43 -1.22
CA CYS A 282 -1.05 10.21 -1.60
C CYS A 282 -1.60 11.04 -0.43
N THR A 283 -1.29 10.66 0.81
CA THR A 283 -1.64 11.44 2.02
C THR A 283 -0.97 12.81 2.08
N PHE A 284 0.03 13.06 1.23
CA PHE A 284 0.73 14.35 1.18
C PHE A 284 0.01 15.41 0.36
N ARG A 285 -1.04 15.05 -0.38
CA ARG A 285 -1.73 15.95 -1.31
C ARG A 285 -2.10 17.31 -0.68
N ASP A 286 -2.66 17.27 0.52
CA ASP A 286 -3.20 18.45 1.20
C ASP A 286 -2.39 18.86 2.45
N LYS A 287 -1.20 18.25 2.68
CA LYS A 287 -0.39 18.54 3.86
C LYS A 287 0.61 19.68 3.59
N SER A 288 0.77 20.55 4.56
CA SER A 288 1.85 21.54 4.59
C SER A 288 3.23 20.85 4.65
N VAL A 289 4.29 21.58 4.27
CA VAL A 289 5.68 21.08 4.34
C VAL A 289 6.00 20.55 5.75
N GLN A 290 5.64 21.32 6.79
CA GLN A 290 5.90 20.90 8.16
C GLN A 290 5.14 19.64 8.55
N ALA A 291 3.86 19.54 8.19
CA ALA A 291 3.05 18.35 8.47
C ALA A 291 3.56 17.09 7.73
N ARG A 292 4.12 17.24 6.50
CA ARG A 292 4.78 16.15 5.79
C ARG A 292 6.03 15.65 6.51
N ARG A 293 6.90 16.59 6.92
CA ARG A 293 8.12 16.27 7.68
C ARG A 293 7.81 15.57 8.98
N ASP A 294 6.82 16.05 9.71
CA ASP A 294 6.39 15.42 10.96
C ASP A 294 5.87 14.01 10.71
N SER A 295 5.02 13.79 9.68
CA SER A 295 4.56 12.45 9.31
C SER A 295 5.70 11.51 8.90
N LEU A 296 6.70 12.00 8.17
CA LEU A 296 7.87 11.20 7.76
C LEU A 296 8.74 10.78 8.93
N ARG A 297 8.97 11.70 9.88
CA ARG A 297 9.76 11.40 11.07
C ARG A 297 9.04 10.42 12.01
N ASP A 298 7.73 10.58 12.15
CA ASP A 298 6.90 9.67 12.93
C ASP A 298 6.93 8.26 12.35
N VAL A 299 6.74 8.11 11.03
CA VAL A 299 6.76 6.79 10.39
C VAL A 299 8.15 6.17 10.39
N ALA A 300 9.21 6.98 10.24
CA ALA A 300 10.59 6.49 10.32
C ALA A 300 10.95 6.01 11.73
N ALA A 301 10.56 6.78 12.75
CA ALA A 301 10.71 6.38 14.15
C ALA A 301 9.94 5.08 14.44
N ARG A 302 8.71 4.98 13.96
CA ARG A 302 7.88 3.77 14.14
C ARG A 302 8.50 2.55 13.46
N ALA A 303 8.97 2.69 12.21
CA ALA A 303 9.63 1.60 11.50
C ALA A 303 10.88 1.09 12.23
N LEU A 304 11.69 2.01 12.77
CA LEU A 304 12.85 1.64 13.57
C LEU A 304 12.46 0.87 14.83
N LEU A 305 11.44 1.35 15.56
CA LEU A 305 11.00 0.76 16.84
C LEU A 305 10.36 -0.62 16.64
N ASP A 306 9.51 -0.78 15.63
CA ASP A 306 8.84 -2.04 15.32
C ASP A 306 9.73 -3.05 14.58
N HIS A 307 11.00 -2.74 14.39
CA HIS A 307 11.92 -3.57 13.61
C HIS A 307 11.36 -3.86 12.21
N ALA A 308 10.95 -2.81 11.51
CA ALA A 308 10.28 -2.89 10.22
C ALA A 308 11.06 -2.18 9.12
N TYR A 309 10.98 -2.69 7.90
CA TYR A 309 11.34 -1.94 6.72
C TYR A 309 10.23 -0.94 6.38
N LEU A 310 10.58 0.30 6.10
CA LEU A 310 9.63 1.31 5.59
C LEU A 310 9.48 1.13 4.08
N CYS A 311 8.23 1.07 3.62
CA CYS A 311 7.88 0.97 2.21
C CYS A 311 6.90 2.08 1.83
N PHE A 312 7.31 2.96 0.93
CA PHE A 312 6.45 3.98 0.35
C PHE A 312 5.57 3.39 -0.75
N CYS A 313 4.25 3.58 -0.62
CA CYS A 313 3.28 3.25 -1.65
C CYS A 313 3.01 4.47 -2.55
N HIS A 314 2.63 4.21 -3.80
CA HIS A 314 2.32 5.24 -4.80
C HIS A 314 3.50 6.20 -5.03
N TRP A 315 4.69 5.64 -5.27
CA TRP A 315 5.91 6.43 -5.54
C TRP A 315 5.74 7.32 -6.77
N GLU A 316 4.92 6.91 -7.75
CA GLU A 316 4.52 7.70 -8.91
C GLU A 316 3.84 9.03 -8.56
N PHE A 317 3.30 9.20 -7.36
CA PHE A 317 2.77 10.48 -6.86
C PHE A 317 3.81 11.61 -6.89
N LEU A 318 5.08 11.26 -6.80
CA LEU A 318 6.21 12.21 -6.84
C LEU A 318 6.59 12.63 -8.27
N GLN A 319 5.92 12.10 -9.29
CA GLN A 319 6.10 12.43 -10.69
C GLN A 319 4.91 13.25 -11.20
N LYS A 320 5.18 14.34 -11.91
CA LYS A 320 4.17 15.14 -12.60
C LYS A 320 4.59 15.33 -14.05
N ASP A 321 3.72 14.97 -14.99
CA ASP A 321 3.96 15.08 -16.43
C ASP A 321 5.30 14.44 -16.89
N GLY A 322 5.66 13.30 -16.29
CA GLY A 322 6.90 12.59 -16.56
C GLY A 322 8.15 13.16 -15.88
N ILE A 323 8.02 14.25 -15.09
CA ILE A 323 9.14 14.92 -14.41
C ILE A 323 9.07 14.61 -12.92
N TRP A 324 10.20 14.15 -12.35
CA TRP A 324 10.33 13.89 -10.93
C TRP A 324 10.44 15.17 -10.12
N ASN A 325 9.75 15.22 -8.98
CA ASN A 325 9.90 16.30 -8.01
C ASN A 325 11.09 16.01 -7.08
N ASP A 326 12.28 16.27 -7.55
CA ASP A 326 13.54 15.98 -6.84
C ASP A 326 13.59 16.64 -5.45
N ILE A 327 13.03 17.84 -5.29
CA ILE A 327 13.01 18.54 -4.00
C ILE A 327 12.20 17.76 -2.96
N LEU A 328 11.03 17.26 -3.36
CA LEU A 328 10.17 16.47 -2.47
C LEU A 328 10.79 15.11 -2.17
N ILE A 329 11.40 14.48 -3.18
CA ILE A 329 12.10 13.21 -3.00
C ILE A 329 13.29 13.37 -2.04
N GLU A 330 14.10 14.41 -2.22
CA GLU A 330 15.20 14.72 -1.31
C GLU A 330 14.69 14.97 0.13
N GLU A 331 13.59 15.71 0.29
CA GLU A 331 12.96 15.95 1.59
C GLU A 331 12.54 14.62 2.27
N ILE A 332 11.90 13.71 1.52
CA ILE A 332 11.47 12.40 2.01
C ILE A 332 12.70 11.59 2.43
N LEU A 333 13.66 11.41 1.53
CA LEU A 333 14.81 10.56 1.76
C LEU A 333 15.68 11.08 2.91
N TRP A 334 15.88 12.40 2.98
CA TRP A 334 16.64 13.02 4.07
C TRP A 334 16.00 12.76 5.43
N SER A 335 14.68 12.90 5.51
CA SER A 335 13.93 12.72 6.76
C SER A 335 13.99 11.26 7.26
N VAL A 336 13.92 10.26 6.37
CA VAL A 336 13.86 8.86 6.79
C VAL A 336 15.24 8.21 6.94
N PHE A 337 16.22 8.60 6.13
CA PHE A 337 17.60 8.10 6.22
C PHE A 337 18.37 8.61 7.43
N ALA A 338 17.77 9.52 8.22
CA ALA A 338 18.30 9.88 9.52
C ALA A 338 18.37 8.69 10.48
N VAL A 339 17.44 7.73 10.36
CA VAL A 339 17.30 6.56 11.26
C VAL A 339 17.24 5.22 10.55
N LEU A 340 16.86 5.17 9.28
CA LEU A 340 16.71 3.93 8.51
C LEU A 340 17.80 3.84 7.44
N PRO A 341 18.59 2.75 7.37
CA PRO A 341 19.61 2.59 6.33
C PRO A 341 19.04 2.15 4.99
N VAL A 342 17.89 1.44 4.99
CA VAL A 342 17.23 0.92 3.80
C VAL A 342 15.77 1.30 3.82
N VAL A 343 15.28 1.75 2.66
CA VAL A 343 13.88 2.14 2.43
C VAL A 343 13.42 1.53 1.12
N PHE A 344 12.18 1.04 1.10
CA PHE A 344 11.54 0.52 -0.09
C PHE A 344 10.54 1.53 -0.66
N ALA A 345 10.31 1.44 -1.97
CA ALA A 345 9.22 2.14 -2.65
C ALA A 345 8.55 1.19 -3.66
N VAL A 346 7.24 1.33 -3.85
CA VAL A 346 6.48 0.59 -4.86
C VAL A 346 5.73 1.55 -5.77
N THR A 347 5.77 1.26 -7.08
CA THR A 347 5.12 2.06 -8.12
C THR A 347 4.50 1.18 -9.20
N GLU A 348 3.42 1.63 -9.81
CA GLU A 348 2.78 0.95 -10.95
C GLU A 348 3.37 1.41 -12.28
N ALA A 349 3.88 2.62 -12.32
CA ALA A 349 4.44 3.21 -13.53
C ALA A 349 5.79 2.57 -13.88
N ASP A 350 6.05 2.50 -15.17
CA ASP A 350 7.39 2.17 -15.70
C ASP A 350 8.28 3.40 -15.49
N CYS A 351 8.83 3.50 -14.29
CA CYS A 351 9.57 4.66 -13.84
C CYS A 351 11.05 4.30 -13.72
N SER A 352 11.87 4.77 -14.64
CA SER A 352 13.29 4.88 -14.37
C SER A 352 13.52 6.14 -13.51
N TYR A 353 13.87 5.95 -12.26
CA TYR A 353 14.29 7.03 -11.36
C TYR A 353 15.81 6.97 -11.23
N ASP A 354 16.49 7.90 -11.85
CA ASP A 354 17.91 8.09 -11.61
C ASP A 354 18.12 8.94 -10.36
N ALA A 355 18.88 8.40 -9.40
CA ALA A 355 19.15 9.11 -8.16
C ALA A 355 19.67 10.52 -8.43
N PRO A 356 19.23 11.53 -7.68
CA PRO A 356 19.80 12.87 -7.81
C PRO A 356 21.31 12.79 -7.67
N ARG A 357 22.05 13.52 -8.52
CA ARG A 357 23.51 13.50 -8.68
C ARG A 357 24.33 13.75 -7.40
N ARG A 358 23.69 13.94 -6.26
CA ARG A 358 24.33 14.33 -4.99
C ARG A 358 24.66 13.17 -4.04
N GLY A 359 24.54 11.91 -4.45
CA GLY A 359 25.10 10.77 -3.71
C GLY A 359 24.55 10.51 -2.31
N TYR A 360 23.27 10.86 -2.02
CA TYR A 360 22.66 10.61 -0.71
C TYR A 360 22.41 9.13 -0.42
N CYS A 361 22.08 8.38 -1.46
CA CYS A 361 21.79 6.97 -1.35
C CYS A 361 22.04 6.28 -2.69
N ARG A 362 22.22 4.97 -2.64
CA ARG A 362 22.23 4.09 -3.80
C ARG A 362 20.77 3.75 -4.14
N VAL A 363 20.36 3.95 -5.40
CA VAL A 363 19.04 3.57 -5.88
C VAL A 363 19.16 2.26 -6.66
N GLU A 364 18.35 1.29 -6.30
CA GLU A 364 18.25 0.00 -6.97
C GLU A 364 16.80 -0.23 -7.40
N GLN A 365 16.61 -0.66 -8.65
CA GLN A 365 15.29 -0.83 -9.23
C GLN A 365 15.07 -2.26 -9.68
N TYR A 366 13.92 -2.81 -9.34
CA TYR A 366 13.52 -4.16 -9.71
C TYR A 366 12.17 -4.12 -10.40
N MET A 367 12.16 -4.50 -11.69
CA MET A 367 10.93 -4.60 -12.47
C MET A 367 10.34 -6.01 -12.30
N LEU A 368 9.10 -6.08 -11.84
CA LEU A 368 8.37 -7.34 -11.74
C LEU A 368 7.63 -7.61 -13.05
N ARG A 369 7.99 -8.71 -13.69
CA ARG A 369 7.38 -9.15 -14.94
C ARG A 369 6.03 -9.82 -14.67
N LEU A 370 5.14 -9.72 -15.65
CA LEU A 370 3.90 -10.48 -15.66
C LEU A 370 4.21 -11.98 -15.75
N PRO A 371 3.37 -12.84 -15.14
CA PRO A 371 3.57 -14.28 -15.21
C PRO A 371 3.32 -14.81 -16.62
N THR A 372 4.15 -15.75 -17.06
CA THR A 372 3.93 -16.52 -18.29
C THR A 372 2.70 -17.45 -18.14
N VAL A 373 2.15 -17.98 -19.23
CA VAL A 373 1.01 -18.91 -19.19
C VAL A 373 1.28 -20.07 -18.22
N ARG A 374 2.45 -20.71 -18.30
CA ARG A 374 2.85 -21.81 -17.39
C ARG A 374 2.88 -21.38 -15.92
N GLN A 375 3.34 -20.16 -15.65
CA GLN A 375 3.36 -19.63 -14.30
C GLN A 375 1.94 -19.29 -13.81
N ARG A 376 1.06 -18.81 -14.68
CA ARG A 376 -0.35 -18.58 -14.35
C ARG A 376 -1.08 -19.89 -14.02
N VAL A 377 -0.89 -20.94 -14.82
CA VAL A 377 -1.44 -22.27 -14.51
C VAL A 377 -1.07 -22.69 -13.10
N ARG A 378 0.21 -22.58 -12.75
CA ARG A 378 0.69 -22.93 -11.41
C ARG A 378 0.10 -22.06 -10.31
N LEU A 379 -0.05 -20.75 -10.55
CA LEU A 379 -0.70 -19.85 -9.62
C LEU A 379 -2.18 -20.20 -9.39
N TRP A 380 -2.91 -20.56 -10.47
CA TRP A 380 -4.28 -21.03 -10.37
C TRP A 380 -4.35 -22.31 -9.52
N GLN A 381 -3.48 -23.30 -9.76
CA GLN A 381 -3.39 -24.52 -8.95
C GLN A 381 -3.13 -24.22 -7.48
N ASP A 382 -2.14 -23.36 -7.19
CA ASP A 382 -1.77 -23.02 -5.81
C ASP A 382 -2.90 -22.30 -5.06
N PHE A 383 -3.60 -21.37 -5.72
CA PHE A 383 -4.69 -20.61 -5.07
C PHE A 383 -6.00 -21.41 -4.96
N LEU A 384 -6.26 -22.33 -5.86
CA LEU A 384 -7.42 -23.23 -5.78
C LEU A 384 -7.22 -24.40 -4.80
N GLY A 385 -6.03 -24.55 -4.22
CA GLY A 385 -5.74 -25.61 -3.25
C GLY A 385 -5.38 -26.96 -3.88
N GLY A 386 -4.93 -26.97 -5.14
CA GLY A 386 -4.52 -28.14 -5.88
C GLY A 386 -5.64 -28.80 -6.71
N ASP A 387 -5.29 -29.83 -7.46
CA ASP A 387 -6.19 -30.53 -8.40
C ASP A 387 -7.41 -31.21 -7.75
N SER A 388 -7.41 -31.36 -6.43
CA SER A 388 -8.49 -32.01 -5.68
C SER A 388 -9.78 -31.17 -5.56
N VAL A 389 -9.69 -29.84 -5.74
CA VAL A 389 -10.84 -28.93 -5.52
C VAL A 389 -11.72 -28.83 -6.77
N LEU A 390 -11.13 -28.96 -7.96
CA LEU A 390 -11.83 -28.85 -9.25
C LEU A 390 -11.30 -29.88 -10.28
N PRO A 391 -11.63 -31.18 -10.11
CA PRO A 391 -11.24 -32.17 -11.10
C PRO A 391 -11.86 -31.84 -12.46
N GLY A 392 -11.04 -31.79 -13.50
CA GLY A 392 -11.51 -31.54 -14.88
C GLY A 392 -11.53 -30.09 -15.32
N MET A 393 -11.03 -29.12 -14.49
CA MET A 393 -10.90 -27.75 -14.93
C MET A 393 -9.72 -27.59 -15.88
N GLU A 394 -9.98 -27.04 -17.06
CA GLU A 394 -8.94 -26.67 -18.03
C GLU A 394 -8.23 -25.38 -17.59
N LEU A 395 -7.35 -25.47 -16.59
CA LEU A 395 -6.59 -24.35 -16.07
C LEU A 395 -5.70 -23.69 -17.11
N GLU A 396 -5.28 -24.45 -18.13
CA GLU A 396 -4.54 -23.94 -19.25
C GLU A 396 -5.38 -22.96 -20.08
N THR A 397 -6.65 -23.31 -20.36
CA THR A 397 -7.58 -22.43 -21.07
C THR A 397 -7.80 -21.14 -20.31
N LEU A 398 -8.03 -21.22 -19.00
CA LEU A 398 -8.19 -20.06 -18.13
C LEU A 398 -6.93 -19.16 -18.12
N ALA A 399 -5.75 -19.79 -18.02
CA ALA A 399 -4.47 -19.09 -18.00
C ALA A 399 -4.11 -18.45 -19.36
N VAL A 400 -4.61 -19.01 -20.46
CA VAL A 400 -4.47 -18.44 -21.80
C VAL A 400 -5.45 -17.29 -22.00
N GLN A 401 -6.69 -17.45 -21.54
CA GLN A 401 -7.74 -16.44 -21.72
C GLN A 401 -7.52 -15.18 -20.90
N PHE A 402 -7.04 -15.33 -19.63
CA PHE A 402 -6.87 -14.21 -18.72
C PHE A 402 -5.39 -13.94 -18.43
N ASP A 403 -4.89 -12.81 -18.93
CA ASP A 403 -3.51 -12.34 -18.72
C ASP A 403 -3.36 -11.66 -17.35
N PHE A 404 -3.72 -12.38 -16.31
CA PHE A 404 -3.83 -11.86 -14.94
C PHE A 404 -2.51 -11.86 -14.20
N THR A 405 -2.34 -10.83 -13.37
CA THR A 405 -1.29 -10.78 -12.36
C THR A 405 -1.60 -11.74 -11.20
N PRO A 406 -0.61 -12.15 -10.39
CA PRO A 406 -0.85 -13.02 -9.24
C PRO A 406 -1.93 -12.51 -8.27
N GLY A 407 -2.00 -11.18 -8.10
CA GLY A 407 -3.03 -10.55 -7.26
C GLY A 407 -4.44 -10.66 -7.84
N MET A 408 -4.59 -10.49 -9.16
CA MET A 408 -5.87 -10.64 -9.85
C MET A 408 -6.34 -12.09 -9.80
N ILE A 409 -5.44 -13.06 -9.99
CA ILE A 409 -5.77 -14.49 -9.88
C ILE A 409 -6.30 -14.79 -8.46
N ARG A 410 -5.61 -14.33 -7.43
CA ARG A 410 -6.04 -14.51 -6.04
C ARG A 410 -7.42 -13.89 -5.79
N GLU A 411 -7.64 -12.65 -6.22
CA GLU A 411 -8.89 -11.93 -6.03
C GLU A 411 -10.07 -12.63 -6.73
N ALA A 412 -9.82 -13.19 -7.92
CA ALA A 412 -10.81 -13.99 -8.66
C ALA A 412 -11.19 -15.26 -7.88
N VAL A 413 -10.20 -16.01 -7.37
CA VAL A 413 -10.42 -17.21 -6.56
C VAL A 413 -11.15 -16.88 -5.26
N ASP A 414 -10.72 -15.84 -4.53
CA ASP A 414 -11.36 -15.41 -3.28
C ASP A 414 -12.82 -14.99 -3.50
N THR A 415 -13.11 -14.36 -4.64
CA THR A 415 -14.47 -13.93 -4.99
C THR A 415 -15.35 -15.12 -5.36
N ALA A 416 -14.86 -16.02 -6.19
CA ALA A 416 -15.58 -17.24 -6.56
C ALA A 416 -15.85 -18.12 -5.32
N SER A 417 -14.87 -18.27 -4.43
CA SER A 417 -15.01 -19.03 -3.18
C SER A 417 -16.12 -18.46 -2.28
N ARG A 418 -16.17 -17.15 -2.13
CA ARG A 418 -17.23 -16.48 -1.34
C ARG A 418 -18.61 -16.70 -1.94
N ASN A 419 -18.75 -16.61 -3.27
CA ASN A 419 -20.03 -16.80 -3.94
C ASN A 419 -20.52 -18.25 -3.80
N VAL A 420 -19.64 -19.23 -4.03
CA VAL A 420 -19.97 -20.66 -3.89
C VAL A 420 -20.35 -20.98 -2.44
N SER A 421 -19.60 -20.46 -1.45
CA SER A 421 -19.86 -20.70 -0.02
C SER A 421 -21.11 -19.97 0.47
N GLY A 422 -21.34 -18.74 0.02
CA GLY A 422 -22.51 -17.93 0.43
C GLY A 422 -23.84 -18.52 -0.05
N GLU A 423 -23.90 -19.09 -1.24
CA GLU A 423 -25.10 -19.75 -1.73
C GLU A 423 -25.34 -21.13 -1.07
N LEU A 424 -24.27 -21.85 -0.67
CA LEU A 424 -24.42 -23.10 0.09
C LEU A 424 -25.07 -22.83 1.45
N THR A 425 -24.70 -21.75 2.12
CA THR A 425 -25.34 -21.33 3.38
C THR A 425 -26.78 -20.87 3.17
N CYS A 426 -27.12 -20.19 2.09
CA CYS A 426 -28.49 -19.80 1.76
C CYS A 426 -29.36 -21.02 1.45
N ARG A 427 -28.86 -22.04 0.73
CA ARG A 427 -29.60 -23.28 0.45
C ARG A 427 -29.79 -24.11 1.71
N ALA A 428 -28.76 -24.30 2.52
CA ALA A 428 -28.88 -25.00 3.80
C ALA A 428 -29.87 -24.32 4.76
N GLY A 429 -29.92 -22.98 4.76
CA GLY A 429 -30.90 -22.20 5.49
C GLY A 429 -32.34 -22.36 4.98
N THR A 430 -32.52 -22.46 3.66
CA THR A 430 -33.86 -22.67 3.05
C THR A 430 -34.36 -24.13 3.25
N GLU A 431 -33.48 -25.11 3.18
CA GLU A 431 -33.81 -26.49 3.48
C GLU A 431 -34.08 -26.70 4.97
N ALA A 432 -33.34 -26.03 5.85
CA ALA A 432 -33.61 -26.07 7.29
C ALA A 432 -34.91 -25.36 7.69
N MET A 433 -35.35 -24.33 6.98
CA MET A 433 -36.67 -23.71 7.17
C MET A 433 -37.83 -24.56 6.64
N SER A 434 -37.60 -25.48 5.67
CA SER A 434 -38.63 -26.39 5.17
C SER A 434 -38.78 -27.66 6.02
N MET A 435 -37.86 -27.95 6.95
CA MET A 435 -37.87 -29.11 7.84
C MET A 435 -38.17 -28.79 9.32
N ALA A 436 -38.59 -27.57 9.64
CA ALA A 436 -39.01 -27.27 11.02
C ALA A 436 -40.40 -27.86 11.29
N PRO A 437 -40.58 -28.77 12.27
CA PRO A 437 -41.88 -29.26 12.64
C PRO A 437 -42.71 -28.16 13.29
N ALA A 438 -43.97 -28.03 12.87
CA ALA A 438 -44.91 -27.14 13.48
C ALA A 438 -45.15 -27.55 14.95
N GLU A 439 -44.53 -26.85 15.91
CA GLU A 439 -44.87 -26.98 17.30
C GLU A 439 -46.22 -26.35 17.58
N GLY A 440 -47.10 -27.20 18.14
CA GLY A 440 -48.48 -26.91 18.45
C GLY A 440 -48.65 -25.82 19.50
N LYS A 441 -49.57 -24.92 19.24
CA LYS A 441 -50.26 -24.15 20.32
C LYS A 441 -51.56 -24.81 20.63
N THR A 442 -51.67 -25.29 21.86
CA THR A 442 -52.90 -25.67 22.58
C THR A 442 -53.76 -24.44 22.81
N GLY A 443 -55.07 -24.60 22.56
CA GLY A 443 -56.08 -23.64 23.06
C GLY A 443 -57.40 -23.69 22.30
N ASN A 444 -58.30 -24.56 22.77
CA ASN A 444 -59.78 -24.51 22.90
C ASN A 444 -60.69 -24.15 21.71
N GLU A 445 -61.52 -25.23 21.44
CA GLU A 445 -62.99 -25.23 21.33
C GLU A 445 -63.68 -24.48 20.18
N GLU A 446 -64.25 -25.14 19.28
CA GLU A 446 -65.67 -25.52 19.11
C GLU A 446 -65.94 -25.99 17.66
N SER A 447 -66.51 -27.19 17.63
CA SER A 447 -67.51 -27.81 16.71
C SER A 447 -67.64 -27.42 15.24
N ALA A 448 -67.58 -28.39 14.38
CA ALA A 448 -68.63 -28.90 13.50
C ALA A 448 -68.10 -29.40 12.12
N ASP A 449 -68.48 -30.64 11.86
CA ASP A 449 -68.88 -31.28 10.60
C ASP A 449 -67.84 -31.61 9.49
N ASP A 450 -67.43 -32.86 9.50
CA ASP A 450 -67.65 -33.94 8.50
C ASP A 450 -67.60 -33.58 7.02
N GLU A 451 -66.52 -34.01 6.36
CA GLU A 451 -66.59 -34.65 5.06
C GLU A 451 -65.27 -35.40 4.71
N THR A 452 -65.37 -36.72 4.73
CA THR A 452 -64.32 -37.66 4.31
C THR A 452 -64.12 -37.65 2.82
N ILE A 453 -62.89 -37.39 2.38
CA ILE A 453 -62.42 -37.77 1.04
C ILE A 453 -61.19 -38.67 1.16
N ASN A 454 -61.38 -39.92 0.71
CA ASN A 454 -60.44 -41.00 0.55
C ASN A 454 -59.35 -40.66 -0.48
N MET A 455 -58.08 -40.71 -0.11
CA MET A 455 -56.96 -40.82 -1.04
C MET A 455 -56.15 -42.09 -0.79
N PRO A 456 -55.69 -42.79 -1.83
CA PRO A 456 -54.97 -44.05 -1.73
C PRO A 456 -53.51 -43.88 -1.28
N PRO A 457 -52.85 -44.91 -0.76
CA PRO A 457 -51.53 -44.85 -0.17
C PRO A 457 -50.45 -44.65 -1.24
N ALA A 458 -49.51 -43.73 -0.94
CA ALA A 458 -48.34 -43.45 -1.77
C ALA A 458 -47.36 -44.63 -1.75
N GLU A 459 -47.09 -45.17 -2.91
CA GLU A 459 -46.03 -46.15 -3.17
C GLU A 459 -44.64 -45.53 -2.90
N ASN A 460 -43.89 -46.27 -2.12
CA ASN A 460 -42.46 -46.06 -1.83
C ASN A 460 -41.66 -46.18 -3.13
N ARG A 461 -41.27 -45.09 -3.75
CA ARG A 461 -40.18 -45.08 -4.73
C ARG A 461 -38.88 -44.69 -4.02
N GLN A 462 -38.09 -45.70 -3.71
CA GLN A 462 -36.65 -45.54 -3.48
C GLN A 462 -36.04 -45.00 -4.77
N VAL A 463 -35.56 -43.76 -4.70
CA VAL A 463 -34.69 -43.21 -5.72
C VAL A 463 -33.27 -43.43 -5.22
N ASP A 464 -32.62 -44.46 -5.72
CA ASP A 464 -31.19 -44.66 -5.63
C ASP A 464 -30.50 -43.54 -6.42
N ALA A 465 -30.21 -42.42 -5.78
CA ALA A 465 -29.35 -41.38 -6.32
C ALA A 465 -27.90 -41.78 -6.04
N LYS A 466 -27.19 -42.21 -7.06
CA LYS A 466 -25.74 -42.41 -7.06
C LYS A 466 -25.05 -41.07 -6.71
N PRO A 467 -24.00 -41.08 -5.89
CA PRO A 467 -23.27 -39.86 -5.47
C PRO A 467 -22.44 -39.21 -6.59
N GLU A 468 -22.34 -39.76 -7.77
CA GLU A 468 -21.54 -39.24 -8.91
C GLU A 468 -22.08 -37.95 -9.54
N ASN A 469 -23.35 -37.57 -9.31
CA ASN A 469 -23.95 -36.37 -9.92
C ASN A 469 -23.83 -35.10 -9.05
N ALA A 470 -23.43 -35.19 -7.79
CA ALA A 470 -23.30 -34.06 -6.90
C ALA A 470 -21.94 -33.31 -7.11
N ASP A 471 -20.87 -34.07 -7.39
CA ASP A 471 -19.52 -33.48 -7.60
C ASP A 471 -19.39 -32.78 -8.94
N SER A 472 -20.01 -33.30 -10.02
CA SER A 472 -20.01 -32.62 -11.32
C SER A 472 -20.75 -31.28 -11.28
N SER A 473 -21.84 -31.18 -10.55
CA SER A 473 -22.61 -29.93 -10.39
C SER A 473 -21.86 -28.86 -9.59
N LEU A 474 -21.04 -29.26 -8.62
CA LEU A 474 -20.24 -28.37 -7.83
C LEU A 474 -19.04 -27.82 -8.63
N ALA A 475 -18.37 -28.67 -9.40
CA ALA A 475 -17.28 -28.30 -10.28
C ALA A 475 -17.72 -27.31 -11.38
N ASP A 476 -18.86 -27.59 -12.05
CA ASP A 476 -19.45 -26.72 -13.08
C ASP A 476 -19.84 -25.36 -12.49
N ARG A 477 -20.30 -25.35 -11.25
CA ARG A 477 -20.64 -24.13 -10.53
C ARG A 477 -19.39 -23.30 -10.19
N TRP A 478 -18.34 -23.95 -9.65
CA TRP A 478 -17.06 -23.30 -9.40
C TRP A 478 -16.47 -22.70 -10.70
N LYS A 479 -16.51 -23.45 -11.79
CA LYS A 479 -16.06 -22.98 -13.10
C LYS A 479 -16.80 -21.71 -13.50
N ARG A 480 -18.14 -21.72 -13.44
CA ARG A 480 -18.97 -20.57 -13.78
C ARG A 480 -18.66 -19.33 -12.90
N GLU A 481 -18.61 -19.53 -11.57
CA GLU A 481 -18.33 -18.41 -10.64
C GLU A 481 -16.92 -17.86 -10.81
N LEU A 482 -15.94 -18.69 -11.13
CA LEU A 482 -14.57 -18.27 -11.36
C LEU A 482 -14.44 -17.43 -12.64
N TYR A 483 -15.03 -17.91 -13.75
CA TYR A 483 -15.07 -17.14 -14.99
C TYR A 483 -15.80 -15.80 -14.80
N GLU A 484 -16.92 -15.81 -14.08
CA GLU A 484 -17.68 -14.59 -13.80
C GLU A 484 -16.87 -13.63 -12.90
N ALA A 485 -16.12 -14.13 -11.91
CA ALA A 485 -15.23 -13.32 -11.08
C ALA A 485 -14.11 -12.70 -11.91
N CYS A 486 -13.50 -13.43 -12.84
CA CYS A 486 -12.52 -12.92 -13.78
C CYS A 486 -13.10 -11.80 -14.65
N ARG A 487 -14.26 -12.04 -15.23
CA ARG A 487 -14.97 -11.07 -16.10
C ARG A 487 -15.33 -9.79 -15.35
N ARG A 488 -15.77 -9.88 -14.08
CA ARG A 488 -16.11 -8.71 -13.26
C ARG A 488 -14.89 -7.80 -12.98
N GLN A 489 -13.71 -8.38 -12.78
CA GLN A 489 -12.51 -7.57 -12.58
C GLN A 489 -12.19 -6.70 -13.79
N ILE A 490 -12.40 -7.22 -15.00
CA ILE A 490 -12.15 -6.51 -16.25
C ILE A 490 -13.24 -5.49 -16.53
N SER A 491 -14.51 -5.87 -16.38
CA SER A 491 -15.64 -4.98 -16.63
C SER A 491 -15.65 -3.77 -15.69
N HIS A 492 -15.16 -3.92 -14.46
CA HIS A 492 -15.05 -2.81 -13.52
C HIS A 492 -13.99 -1.79 -13.94
N SER A 493 -12.90 -2.21 -14.59
CA SER A 493 -11.84 -1.31 -15.03
C SER A 493 -12.14 -0.65 -16.38
N LEU A 494 -12.88 -1.28 -17.28
CA LEU A 494 -13.37 -0.67 -18.53
C LEU A 494 -14.47 0.38 -18.30
N GLY A 495 -15.26 0.23 -17.23
CA GLY A 495 -16.17 1.20 -16.63
C GLY A 495 -17.05 1.96 -17.62
N GLU A 496 -16.90 3.29 -17.64
CA GLU A 496 -17.76 4.22 -18.42
C GLU A 496 -17.41 4.30 -19.91
N ARG A 497 -16.30 3.68 -20.37
CA ARG A 497 -15.76 3.87 -21.73
C ARG A 497 -16.12 2.75 -22.69
N ALA A 498 -16.44 1.57 -22.20
CA ALA A 498 -16.88 0.42 -22.99
C ALA A 498 -17.95 -0.37 -22.26
N SER A 499 -19.02 -0.75 -22.95
CA SER A 499 -20.11 -1.50 -22.40
C SER A 499 -20.03 -2.97 -22.84
N ARG A 500 -20.14 -3.90 -21.88
CA ARG A 500 -20.24 -5.33 -22.20
C ARG A 500 -21.54 -5.63 -22.93
N VAL A 501 -21.45 -6.34 -24.04
CA VAL A 501 -22.60 -6.80 -24.83
C VAL A 501 -22.81 -8.27 -24.51
N ASN A 502 -24.01 -8.63 -24.03
CA ASN A 502 -24.37 -10.02 -23.83
C ASN A 502 -24.55 -10.72 -25.20
N ALA A 503 -23.61 -11.57 -25.55
CA ALA A 503 -23.68 -12.35 -26.77
C ALA A 503 -24.67 -13.50 -26.58
N SER A 504 -25.77 -13.48 -27.35
CA SER A 504 -26.83 -14.50 -27.30
C SER A 504 -27.15 -15.15 -28.64
N TYR A 505 -26.57 -14.63 -29.71
CA TYR A 505 -26.81 -15.13 -31.06
C TYR A 505 -25.81 -16.23 -31.44
N THR A 506 -26.28 -17.16 -32.28
CA THR A 506 -25.55 -18.29 -32.83
C THR A 506 -25.42 -18.19 -34.35
N TRP A 507 -24.65 -19.09 -34.95
CA TRP A 507 -24.53 -19.16 -36.43
C TRP A 507 -25.86 -19.42 -37.16
N ASP A 508 -26.84 -19.99 -36.47
CA ASP A 508 -28.17 -20.29 -37.04
C ASP A 508 -29.02 -19.03 -37.14
N ASP A 509 -28.81 -18.08 -36.28
CA ASP A 509 -29.52 -16.79 -36.29
C ASP A 509 -28.96 -15.83 -37.35
N LEU A 510 -27.73 -16.07 -37.84
CA LEU A 510 -27.03 -15.20 -38.78
C LEU A 510 -27.31 -15.60 -40.21
N VAL A 511 -28.10 -14.80 -40.91
CA VAL A 511 -28.42 -14.99 -42.34
C VAL A 511 -27.49 -14.13 -43.18
N LEU A 512 -26.48 -14.76 -43.82
CA LEU A 512 -25.51 -14.16 -44.73
C LEU A 512 -25.30 -15.02 -45.96
N GLU A 513 -24.76 -14.43 -47.02
CA GLU A 513 -24.25 -15.15 -48.15
C GLU A 513 -23.16 -16.15 -47.71
N LYS A 514 -23.09 -17.30 -48.37
CA LYS A 514 -22.20 -18.40 -47.99
C LYS A 514 -20.74 -17.97 -47.90
N GLU A 515 -20.29 -17.16 -48.88
CA GLU A 515 -18.90 -16.66 -48.93
C GLU A 515 -18.56 -15.77 -47.74
N ALA A 516 -19.48 -14.88 -47.36
CA ALA A 516 -19.29 -14.03 -46.17
C ALA A 516 -19.29 -14.83 -44.86
N LYS A 517 -20.16 -15.85 -44.76
CA LYS A 517 -20.20 -16.75 -43.60
C LYS A 517 -18.94 -17.60 -43.47
N ASP A 518 -18.42 -18.10 -44.59
CA ASP A 518 -17.16 -18.87 -44.64
C ASP A 518 -15.95 -18.00 -44.27
N LEU A 519 -15.92 -16.72 -44.68
CA LEU A 519 -14.88 -15.75 -44.30
C LEU A 519 -14.88 -15.50 -42.78
N LEU A 520 -16.04 -15.30 -42.16
CA LEU A 520 -16.18 -15.15 -40.72
C LEU A 520 -15.71 -16.41 -39.96
N ARG A 521 -16.06 -17.60 -40.45
CA ARG A 521 -15.58 -18.88 -39.86
C ARG A 521 -14.06 -19.02 -39.98
N GLN A 522 -13.47 -18.58 -41.09
CA GLN A 522 -12.04 -18.59 -41.28
C GLN A 522 -11.34 -17.61 -40.26
N ALA A 523 -11.90 -16.44 -40.03
CA ALA A 523 -11.40 -15.50 -39.03
C ALA A 523 -11.47 -16.09 -37.60
N VAL A 524 -12.60 -16.76 -37.24
CA VAL A 524 -12.73 -17.50 -35.98
C VAL A 524 -11.67 -18.60 -35.88
N GLY A 525 -11.46 -19.38 -36.96
CA GLY A 525 -10.42 -20.41 -37.01
C GLY A 525 -9.01 -19.88 -36.78
N GLN A 526 -8.68 -18.67 -37.26
CA GLN A 526 -7.39 -18.03 -37.01
C GLN A 526 -7.20 -17.73 -35.50
N VAL A 527 -8.24 -17.23 -34.83
CA VAL A 527 -8.19 -16.94 -33.40
C VAL A 527 -8.01 -18.21 -32.59
N THR A 528 -8.78 -19.26 -32.90
CA THR A 528 -8.77 -20.56 -32.17
C THR A 528 -7.42 -21.28 -32.34
N SER A 529 -6.84 -21.28 -33.54
CA SER A 529 -5.57 -21.99 -33.82
C SER A 529 -4.33 -21.23 -33.33
N ARG A 530 -4.50 -20.02 -32.85
CA ARG A 530 -3.42 -19.13 -32.49
C ARG A 530 -2.48 -19.70 -31.42
N TYR A 531 -3.01 -20.29 -30.35
CA TYR A 531 -2.20 -20.87 -29.29
C TYR A 531 -1.25 -21.94 -29.83
N HIS A 532 -1.74 -22.85 -30.67
CA HIS A 532 -0.92 -23.90 -31.27
C HIS A 532 0.18 -23.31 -32.15
N VAL A 533 -0.14 -22.28 -32.96
CA VAL A 533 0.83 -21.70 -33.89
C VAL A 533 1.91 -20.90 -33.17
N TYR A 534 1.53 -20.02 -32.25
CA TYR A 534 2.49 -19.10 -31.64
C TYR A 534 3.22 -19.71 -30.44
N GLU A 535 2.55 -20.45 -29.56
CA GLU A 535 3.11 -21.04 -28.34
C GLU A 535 3.72 -22.43 -28.61
N GLU A 536 2.98 -23.39 -29.15
CA GLU A 536 3.47 -24.75 -29.32
C GLU A 536 4.48 -24.87 -30.47
N TRP A 537 4.22 -24.23 -31.62
CA TRP A 537 5.15 -24.25 -32.75
C TRP A 537 6.26 -23.21 -32.62
N GLY A 538 6.22 -22.35 -31.60
CA GLY A 538 7.29 -21.41 -31.28
C GLY A 538 7.42 -20.21 -32.24
N PHE A 539 6.37 -19.88 -33.02
CA PHE A 539 6.38 -18.72 -33.92
C PHE A 539 6.40 -17.39 -33.16
N GLN A 540 6.10 -17.41 -31.86
CA GLN A 540 6.16 -16.22 -30.98
C GLN A 540 7.49 -15.47 -31.06
N THR A 541 8.61 -16.19 -31.23
CA THR A 541 9.95 -15.59 -31.31
C THR A 541 10.26 -14.98 -32.68
N LYS A 542 9.48 -15.33 -33.71
CA LYS A 542 9.69 -14.90 -35.09
C LYS A 542 8.78 -13.76 -35.54
N VAL A 543 7.61 -13.61 -34.92
CA VAL A 543 6.60 -12.61 -35.26
C VAL A 543 6.42 -11.69 -34.06
N ALA A 544 6.95 -10.48 -34.18
CA ALA A 544 6.97 -9.52 -33.08
C ALA A 544 5.68 -8.70 -32.92
N TYR A 545 4.85 -8.58 -33.98
CA TYR A 545 3.64 -7.75 -34.02
C TYR A 545 2.63 -8.32 -35.03
N GLY A 546 1.35 -7.82 -34.99
CA GLY A 546 0.29 -8.23 -35.91
C GLY A 546 -0.28 -9.60 -35.59
N ARG A 547 -0.39 -9.95 -34.33
CA ARG A 547 -0.93 -11.24 -33.89
C ARG A 547 -2.45 -11.22 -33.73
N GLY A 548 -3.07 -10.04 -33.58
CA GLY A 548 -4.51 -9.87 -33.45
C GLY A 548 -5.27 -10.09 -34.76
N VAL A 549 -6.57 -10.26 -34.68
CA VAL A 549 -7.46 -10.35 -35.83
C VAL A 549 -8.32 -9.10 -35.87
N THR A 550 -8.16 -8.31 -36.94
CA THR A 550 -8.96 -7.11 -37.16
C THR A 550 -9.96 -7.35 -38.28
N MET A 551 -11.24 -7.09 -38.02
CA MET A 551 -12.34 -7.29 -38.97
C MET A 551 -13.06 -5.98 -39.24
N LEU A 552 -13.43 -5.73 -40.51
CA LEU A 552 -14.24 -4.57 -40.89
C LEU A 552 -15.62 -5.05 -41.40
N PHE A 553 -16.68 -4.65 -40.67
CA PHE A 553 -18.06 -4.92 -41.05
C PHE A 553 -18.66 -3.66 -41.69
N ALA A 554 -18.96 -3.74 -42.98
CA ALA A 554 -19.51 -2.62 -43.73
C ALA A 554 -20.88 -2.97 -44.30
N GLY A 555 -21.84 -2.05 -44.19
CA GLY A 555 -23.18 -2.20 -44.76
C GLY A 555 -24.19 -1.22 -44.16
N PRO A 556 -25.37 -1.04 -44.75
CA PRO A 556 -26.43 -0.18 -44.25
C PRO A 556 -26.83 -0.50 -42.80
N PRO A 557 -27.48 0.42 -42.08
CA PRO A 557 -28.10 0.12 -40.78
C PRO A 557 -29.04 -1.08 -40.88
N GLY A 558 -29.07 -1.94 -39.84
CA GLY A 558 -29.95 -3.11 -39.79
C GLY A 558 -29.47 -4.35 -40.52
N THR A 559 -28.27 -4.36 -41.13
CA THR A 559 -27.73 -5.54 -41.85
C THR A 559 -27.09 -6.61 -40.97
N GLY A 560 -27.21 -6.51 -39.64
CA GLY A 560 -26.74 -7.55 -38.71
C GLY A 560 -25.26 -7.44 -38.29
N LYS A 561 -24.59 -6.29 -38.47
CA LYS A 561 -23.19 -6.11 -38.08
C LYS A 561 -22.92 -6.43 -36.59
N THR A 562 -23.71 -5.89 -35.72
CA THR A 562 -23.62 -6.15 -34.25
C THR A 562 -23.98 -7.61 -33.92
N MET A 563 -24.96 -8.19 -34.63
CA MET A 563 -25.33 -9.62 -34.49
C MET A 563 -24.14 -10.52 -34.91
N ALA A 564 -23.47 -10.23 -36.04
CA ALA A 564 -22.30 -10.99 -36.47
C ALA A 564 -21.15 -10.91 -35.43
N ALA A 565 -20.93 -9.75 -34.81
CA ALA A 565 -19.97 -9.62 -33.71
C ALA A 565 -20.34 -10.48 -32.50
N GLN A 566 -21.62 -10.56 -32.15
CA GLN A 566 -22.10 -11.42 -31.06
C GLN A 566 -21.97 -12.90 -31.38
N VAL A 567 -22.24 -13.35 -32.62
CA VAL A 567 -22.04 -14.74 -33.06
C VAL A 567 -20.57 -15.13 -32.92
N ILE A 568 -19.64 -14.27 -33.33
CA ILE A 568 -18.19 -14.52 -33.19
C ILE A 568 -17.82 -14.61 -31.69
N ALA A 569 -18.35 -13.72 -30.87
CA ALA A 569 -18.10 -13.74 -29.44
C ALA A 569 -18.60 -15.03 -28.76
N THR A 570 -19.80 -15.49 -29.14
CA THR A 570 -20.36 -16.77 -28.66
C THR A 570 -19.49 -17.95 -29.09
N GLU A 571 -19.07 -18.01 -30.34
CA GLU A 571 -18.27 -19.11 -30.88
C GLU A 571 -16.86 -19.18 -30.25
N LEU A 572 -16.27 -18.04 -29.96
CA LEU A 572 -14.94 -17.95 -29.33
C LEU A 572 -14.97 -18.05 -27.81
N ASP A 573 -16.16 -18.03 -27.20
CA ASP A 573 -16.37 -17.88 -25.73
C ASP A 573 -15.59 -16.69 -25.15
N LEU A 574 -15.60 -15.56 -25.89
CA LEU A 574 -14.95 -14.32 -25.50
C LEU A 574 -15.98 -13.24 -25.20
N ASP A 575 -15.64 -12.35 -24.24
CA ASP A 575 -16.47 -11.19 -23.95
C ASP A 575 -16.41 -10.17 -25.09
N LEU A 576 -17.57 -9.59 -25.42
CA LEU A 576 -17.71 -8.53 -26.42
C LEU A 576 -17.91 -7.20 -25.72
N TYR A 577 -17.00 -6.26 -25.94
CA TYR A 577 -17.10 -4.90 -25.42
C TYR A 577 -17.35 -3.91 -26.55
N ARG A 578 -18.47 -3.19 -26.46
CA ARG A 578 -18.78 -2.09 -27.36
C ARG A 578 -18.13 -0.80 -26.84
N VAL A 579 -17.26 -0.24 -27.63
CA VAL A 579 -16.56 1.01 -27.34
C VAL A 579 -17.35 2.16 -27.95
N ASP A 580 -17.78 3.11 -27.11
CA ASP A 580 -18.40 4.33 -27.56
C ASP A 580 -17.34 5.36 -27.95
N LEU A 581 -17.15 5.51 -29.25
CA LEU A 581 -16.17 6.45 -29.79
C LEU A 581 -16.48 7.90 -29.43
N SER A 582 -17.75 8.25 -29.24
CA SER A 582 -18.16 9.60 -28.88
C SER A 582 -17.75 9.97 -27.44
N GLY A 583 -17.76 8.99 -26.53
CA GLY A 583 -17.29 9.13 -25.14
C GLY A 583 -15.76 9.08 -25.02
N VAL A 584 -15.08 8.44 -25.94
CA VAL A 584 -13.61 8.31 -25.95
C VAL A 584 -12.92 9.54 -26.53
N LEU A 585 -13.56 10.19 -27.53
CA LEU A 585 -13.05 11.39 -28.19
C LEU A 585 -13.20 12.62 -27.27
N SER A 586 -12.11 13.07 -26.70
CA SER A 586 -12.06 14.28 -25.89
C SER A 586 -11.66 15.51 -26.70
N LYS A 587 -12.15 16.68 -26.27
CA LYS A 587 -11.73 17.98 -26.80
C LYS A 587 -10.29 18.35 -26.41
N TYR A 588 -9.69 17.65 -25.45
CA TYR A 588 -8.35 17.93 -24.94
C TYR A 588 -7.31 17.06 -25.63
N ILE A 589 -6.22 17.68 -26.03
CA ILE A 589 -5.07 16.97 -26.67
C ILE A 589 -4.44 15.98 -25.69
N GLY A 590 -4.29 14.73 -26.10
CA GLY A 590 -3.68 13.65 -25.30
C GLY A 590 -4.65 12.83 -24.47
N GLU A 591 -5.84 13.32 -24.14
CA GLU A 591 -6.82 12.59 -23.31
C GLU A 591 -7.46 11.42 -24.08
N THR A 592 -7.74 11.62 -25.36
CA THR A 592 -8.21 10.53 -26.25
C THR A 592 -7.20 9.39 -26.34
N GLN A 593 -5.90 9.70 -26.48
CA GLN A 593 -4.85 8.66 -26.56
C GLN A 593 -4.74 7.90 -25.24
N LYS A 594 -4.87 8.57 -24.11
CA LYS A 594 -4.90 7.96 -22.79
C LYS A 594 -6.11 7.03 -22.63
N ASN A 595 -7.29 7.48 -23.01
CA ASN A 595 -8.52 6.69 -22.92
C ASN A 595 -8.45 5.44 -23.80
N LEU A 596 -7.99 5.58 -25.04
CA LEU A 596 -7.79 4.43 -25.94
C LEU A 596 -6.77 3.45 -25.38
N ARG A 597 -5.65 3.93 -24.88
CA ARG A 597 -4.62 3.09 -24.26
C ARG A 597 -5.22 2.26 -23.12
N GLU A 598 -5.93 2.89 -22.22
CA GLU A 598 -6.57 2.21 -21.08
C GLU A 598 -7.57 1.14 -21.53
N ILE A 599 -8.38 1.40 -22.58
CA ILE A 599 -9.32 0.42 -23.14
C ILE A 599 -8.58 -0.80 -23.69
N PHE A 600 -7.55 -0.59 -24.51
CA PHE A 600 -6.79 -1.69 -25.11
C PHE A 600 -5.99 -2.47 -24.04
N ASP A 601 -5.33 -1.79 -23.10
CA ASP A 601 -4.55 -2.41 -22.03
C ASP A 601 -5.44 -3.25 -21.08
N GLU A 602 -6.71 -2.84 -20.85
CA GLU A 602 -7.66 -3.61 -20.06
C GLU A 602 -8.26 -4.79 -20.85
N ALA A 603 -8.62 -4.57 -22.12
CA ALA A 603 -9.14 -5.63 -22.96
C ALA A 603 -8.10 -6.73 -23.24
N GLU A 604 -6.80 -6.38 -23.26
CA GLU A 604 -5.70 -7.33 -23.43
C GLU A 604 -5.63 -8.36 -22.30
N LYS A 605 -5.97 -7.97 -21.08
CA LYS A 605 -5.98 -8.86 -19.90
C LYS A 605 -6.94 -10.04 -20.04
N SER A 606 -8.04 -9.88 -20.81
CA SER A 606 -9.05 -10.92 -21.07
C SER A 606 -9.06 -11.40 -22.52
N ARG A 607 -8.22 -10.83 -23.37
CA ARG A 607 -8.26 -11.05 -24.82
C ARG A 607 -9.66 -10.86 -25.42
N SER A 608 -10.42 -9.92 -24.84
CA SER A 608 -11.81 -9.63 -25.22
C SER A 608 -11.93 -9.14 -26.66
N ILE A 609 -13.13 -9.24 -27.21
CA ILE A 609 -13.46 -8.63 -28.50
C ILE A 609 -13.82 -7.18 -28.28
N LEU A 610 -13.06 -6.26 -28.93
CA LEU A 610 -13.38 -4.85 -28.97
C LEU A 610 -14.20 -4.52 -30.21
N PHE A 611 -15.45 -4.07 -30.02
CA PHE A 611 -16.36 -3.68 -31.08
C PHE A 611 -16.49 -2.16 -31.13
N PHE A 612 -15.96 -1.57 -32.19
CA PHE A 612 -16.06 -0.14 -32.47
C PHE A 612 -17.20 0.11 -33.45
N ASP A 613 -18.32 0.66 -32.97
CA ASP A 613 -19.44 1.02 -33.80
C ASP A 613 -19.23 2.44 -34.40
N GLU A 614 -19.84 2.70 -35.57
CA GLU A 614 -19.71 3.98 -36.27
C GLU A 614 -18.26 4.40 -36.52
N ALA A 615 -17.40 3.45 -36.89
CA ALA A 615 -15.97 3.67 -37.09
C ALA A 615 -15.63 4.71 -38.19
N ASP A 616 -16.58 5.01 -39.07
CA ASP A 616 -16.45 6.08 -40.07
C ASP A 616 -16.25 7.48 -39.45
N ALA A 617 -16.63 7.70 -38.21
CA ALA A 617 -16.36 8.94 -37.49
C ALA A 617 -14.86 9.22 -37.30
N LEU A 618 -14.04 8.15 -37.18
CA LEU A 618 -12.59 8.26 -36.99
C LEU A 618 -11.78 8.00 -38.28
N PHE A 619 -12.26 7.10 -39.16
CA PHE A 619 -11.54 6.62 -40.31
C PHE A 619 -11.99 7.27 -41.62
N GLY A 620 -12.70 8.39 -41.52
CA GLY A 620 -13.10 9.18 -42.72
C GLY A 620 -11.91 9.63 -43.58
N LYS A 621 -12.16 9.86 -44.87
CA LYS A 621 -11.14 10.37 -45.79
C LYS A 621 -10.46 11.60 -45.21
N ARG A 622 -9.14 11.63 -45.28
CA ARG A 622 -8.31 12.71 -44.77
C ARG A 622 -8.79 14.06 -45.28
N VAL A 623 -9.20 14.94 -44.39
CA VAL A 623 -9.49 16.34 -44.72
C VAL A 623 -8.13 17.04 -44.95
N ASN A 624 -8.01 17.81 -46.03
CA ASN A 624 -6.81 18.62 -46.26
C ASN A 624 -6.58 19.51 -45.03
N VAL A 625 -5.39 19.44 -44.46
CA VAL A 625 -5.00 20.11 -43.23
C VAL A 625 -5.15 21.62 -43.40
N THR A 626 -6.19 22.19 -42.83
CA THR A 626 -6.41 23.65 -42.84
C THR A 626 -6.37 24.21 -41.39
N ASP A 627 -6.54 23.36 -40.38
CA ASP A 627 -6.58 23.78 -38.96
C ASP A 627 -5.82 22.80 -38.04
N SER A 628 -5.41 23.29 -36.86
CA SER A 628 -4.75 22.49 -35.81
C SER A 628 -5.64 21.33 -35.30
N ARG A 629 -6.96 21.40 -35.47
CA ARG A 629 -7.93 20.33 -35.17
C ARG A 629 -7.76 19.12 -36.10
N ASP A 630 -7.46 19.35 -37.37
CA ASP A 630 -7.28 18.31 -38.39
C ASP A 630 -6.01 17.49 -38.12
N ILE A 631 -4.95 18.15 -37.62
CA ILE A 631 -3.71 17.50 -37.22
C ILE A 631 -3.96 16.56 -36.05
N SER A 632 -4.75 17.01 -35.07
CA SER A 632 -5.08 16.21 -33.88
C SER A 632 -5.94 15.00 -34.22
N ALA A 633 -6.92 15.13 -35.11
CA ALA A 633 -7.78 14.03 -35.55
C ALA A 633 -6.96 12.96 -36.31
N ASN A 634 -6.07 13.37 -37.21
CA ASN A 634 -5.18 12.44 -37.91
C ASN A 634 -4.23 11.70 -36.96
N ALA A 635 -3.71 12.36 -35.92
CA ALA A 635 -2.85 11.74 -34.91
C ALA A 635 -3.62 10.73 -34.04
N GLN A 636 -4.87 11.00 -33.71
CA GLN A 636 -5.74 10.08 -32.94
C GLN A 636 -6.06 8.81 -33.76
N THR A 637 -6.38 8.98 -35.05
CA THR A 637 -6.63 7.85 -35.95
C THR A 637 -5.39 6.98 -36.12
N ALA A 638 -4.21 7.60 -36.32
CA ALA A 638 -2.94 6.88 -36.44
C ALA A 638 -2.62 6.08 -35.16
N TYR A 639 -2.87 6.69 -34.00
CA TYR A 639 -2.67 6.02 -32.70
C TYR A 639 -3.61 4.83 -32.49
N LEU A 640 -4.90 4.98 -32.84
CA LEU A 640 -5.86 3.88 -32.77
C LEU A 640 -5.44 2.71 -33.67
N LEU A 641 -5.03 2.98 -34.90
CA LEU A 641 -4.53 1.95 -35.81
C LEU A 641 -3.31 1.21 -35.25
N GLN A 642 -2.36 1.96 -34.70
CA GLN A 642 -1.19 1.37 -34.07
C GLN A 642 -1.62 0.45 -32.89
N LYS A 643 -2.52 0.91 -32.04
CA LYS A 643 -3.02 0.10 -30.93
C LYS A 643 -3.78 -1.15 -31.37
N MET A 644 -4.54 -1.06 -32.47
CA MET A 644 -5.21 -2.24 -33.05
C MET A 644 -4.21 -3.26 -33.65
N GLU A 645 -3.11 -2.79 -34.25
CA GLU A 645 -2.05 -3.66 -34.75
C GLU A 645 -1.26 -4.34 -33.62
N ASP A 646 -1.08 -3.63 -32.51
CA ASP A 646 -0.39 -4.13 -31.31
C ASP A 646 -1.28 -5.04 -30.45
N TYR A 647 -2.61 -4.93 -30.58
CA TYR A 647 -3.57 -5.67 -29.76
C TYR A 647 -3.63 -7.14 -30.13
N ASP A 648 -3.36 -7.98 -29.16
CA ASP A 648 -3.33 -9.43 -29.31
C ASP A 648 -4.73 -10.11 -29.31
N GLY A 649 -5.82 -9.38 -29.18
CA GLY A 649 -7.20 -9.86 -29.21
C GLY A 649 -7.87 -9.74 -30.59
N VAL A 650 -9.20 -9.63 -30.55
CA VAL A 650 -10.03 -9.44 -31.75
C VAL A 650 -10.61 -8.04 -31.76
N THR A 651 -10.40 -7.31 -32.83
CA THR A 651 -10.96 -5.98 -33.04
C THR A 651 -11.95 -6.00 -34.19
N ILE A 652 -13.17 -5.53 -33.98
CA ILE A 652 -14.22 -5.44 -34.99
C ILE A 652 -14.59 -3.98 -35.18
N LEU A 653 -14.45 -3.47 -36.37
CA LEU A 653 -14.92 -2.15 -36.79
C LEU A 653 -16.23 -2.28 -37.55
N ALA A 654 -17.24 -1.52 -37.19
CA ALA A 654 -18.50 -1.45 -37.92
C ALA A 654 -18.69 -0.06 -38.54
N THR A 655 -19.04 -0.02 -39.81
CA THR A 655 -19.35 1.24 -40.54
C THR A 655 -20.59 1.14 -41.37
N ASN A 656 -21.31 2.24 -41.46
CA ASN A 656 -22.48 2.37 -42.35
C ASN A 656 -22.07 2.96 -43.71
N LEU A 657 -20.88 3.60 -43.82
CA LEU A 657 -20.43 4.38 -44.94
C LEU A 657 -19.06 3.95 -45.45
N MET A 658 -19.01 2.75 -46.07
CA MET A 658 -17.73 2.21 -46.64
C MET A 658 -17.05 3.15 -47.60
N GLN A 659 -17.77 4.03 -48.28
CA GLN A 659 -17.24 4.99 -49.26
C GLN A 659 -16.36 6.08 -48.60
N ASN A 660 -16.61 6.33 -47.33
CA ASN A 660 -15.86 7.33 -46.53
C ASN A 660 -14.56 6.76 -45.94
N PHE A 661 -14.40 5.43 -45.95
CA PHE A 661 -13.22 4.77 -45.40
C PHE A 661 -12.00 4.92 -46.32
N ASP A 662 -10.86 5.37 -45.79
CA ASP A 662 -9.63 5.53 -46.56
C ASP A 662 -9.05 4.14 -46.94
N ASP A 663 -8.68 3.97 -48.21
CA ASP A 663 -8.14 2.71 -48.72
C ASP A 663 -6.79 2.30 -48.09
N ALA A 664 -6.06 3.26 -47.51
CA ALA A 664 -4.83 2.96 -46.77
C ALA A 664 -5.12 2.17 -45.47
N TYR A 665 -6.30 2.33 -44.91
CA TYR A 665 -6.71 1.63 -43.70
C TYR A 665 -7.27 0.23 -43.99
N LYS A 666 -7.97 0.06 -45.14
CA LYS A 666 -8.51 -1.24 -45.58
C LYS A 666 -7.43 -2.30 -45.82
N ARG A 667 -6.19 -1.87 -46.12
CA ARG A 667 -5.07 -2.79 -46.35
C ARG A 667 -4.45 -3.37 -45.09
N ARG A 668 -4.85 -2.85 -43.93
CA ARG A 668 -4.34 -3.27 -42.61
C ARG A 668 -5.32 -4.13 -41.82
N MET A 669 -6.49 -4.44 -42.40
CA MET A 669 -7.58 -5.20 -41.84
C MET A 669 -7.77 -6.52 -42.52
#